data_e63eb5105f3b43ba9ef09dbd54a2b7a6
#
_entry.id   e63eb5105f3b43ba9ef09dbd54a2b7a6
#
_cell.length_a   1.000
_cell.length_b   1.000
_cell.length_c   1.000
_cell.angle_alpha   90.00
_cell.angle_beta   90.00
_cell.angle_gamma   90.00
#
_symmetry.space_group_name_H-M   'P 1'
#
loop_
_entity.id
_entity.type
_entity.pdbx_description
1 polymer ?
#
loop_
_entity_poly.entity_id
_entity_poly.type
_entity_poly.pdbx_seq_one_letter_code
_entity_poly.pdbx_strand_id
1 'polypeptide(L)'
;MRLILRILSAIVITVAVGIAILTFLPGQKIAELAAQQIEKQTGRQVVFGGDVRFSFWPTLGIQADNVAFANADWAGPEPLLTAGRLTIGVDAADLIRGDIRITELTAIIPHLNLETREDGIGNWVFEGGSSDAPVDGTASETGGDEASFAIEAVTLNGASLRYAPFGQDVIEMNQVDLSLKWPDPNGTANVDLTLRPAGKPVRLQGEVGRFKSFLLGEVTSIGMSLTAEASKARFDGLADLTGAFDGRITGASEDTRALMAALGMEPVEIPRGLGRKVLFAADTTYTPDGRISLRDLSLSLDENALRGGADLNLGASPMQVTAALKGEVLDFSALDAPGTTTSGAGGGSEAPSQGWSTDPIDASMLGLVDGQISLDVQGLKTSSVTLGPSRLTLKIERARAVLSFLPVQVFGGSLQGDLIANNRNGLSVAGKLQFANIEMREALGQLAGYDKLNGEALGTLEFLGVGNSMDQIMRSLDGKGNVELGKGFFTGFDLQAIMDPNGGNGGTTIFEGLSASFAMADGTLRNDDLRAALKVLKAEGEGRVGLGAQDLDYTFTPTAFASETSSGVSVPVRIRGSWFDPEIKPDLSKLVQPKLDEAEEKAKQAVRDKLSEELGVPVETKEDVNDALKRRVEEEARKQLLKFLGGN
;
A
#
# COMPACT_ATOMS: atom_id res chain seq x y z
N MET A 1 77.02 -35.44 -7.92
CA MET A 1 76.66 -34.23 -7.17
C MET A 1 77.25 -32.93 -7.73
N ARG A 2 78.58 -32.83 -7.99
CA ARG A 2 79.21 -31.59 -8.52
C ARG A 2 78.77 -31.22 -9.92
N LEU A 3 78.42 -32.19 -10.79
CA LEU A 3 77.95 -31.96 -12.16
C LEU A 3 76.52 -31.41 -12.20
N ILE A 4 75.64 -31.98 -11.35
CA ILE A 4 74.24 -31.53 -11.20
C ILE A 4 74.20 -30.09 -10.67
N LEU A 5 75.08 -29.77 -9.68
CA LEU A 5 75.18 -28.43 -9.12
C LEU A 5 75.65 -27.40 -10.16
N ARG A 6 76.58 -27.78 -11.08
CA ARG A 6 77.05 -26.93 -12.19
C ARG A 6 75.97 -26.70 -13.23
N ILE A 7 75.19 -27.74 -13.57
CA ILE A 7 74.06 -27.63 -14.51
C ILE A 7 72.97 -26.74 -13.91
N LEU A 8 72.66 -26.96 -12.63
CA LEU A 8 71.65 -26.12 -11.91
C LEU A 8 72.11 -24.66 -11.82
N SER A 9 73.41 -24.43 -11.50
CA SER A 9 73.97 -23.07 -11.50
C SER A 9 73.99 -22.42 -12.88
N ALA A 10 74.26 -23.18 -13.95
CA ALA A 10 74.23 -22.67 -15.32
C ALA A 10 72.78 -22.31 -15.72
N ILE A 11 71.78 -23.13 -15.36
CA ILE A 11 70.36 -22.83 -15.61
C ILE A 11 69.93 -21.58 -14.82
N VAL A 12 70.25 -21.47 -13.55
CA VAL A 12 69.94 -20.29 -12.72
C VAL A 12 70.60 -19.03 -13.29
N ILE A 13 71.87 -19.11 -13.74
CA ILE A 13 72.58 -17.97 -14.34
C ILE A 13 71.92 -17.61 -15.69
N THR A 14 71.57 -18.59 -16.52
CA THR A 14 70.91 -18.33 -17.80
C THR A 14 69.54 -17.70 -17.60
N VAL A 15 68.73 -18.17 -16.65
CA VAL A 15 67.45 -17.57 -16.27
C VAL A 15 67.65 -16.18 -15.68
N ALA A 16 68.65 -15.98 -14.79
CA ALA A 16 68.94 -14.65 -14.25
C ALA A 16 69.40 -13.65 -15.31
N VAL A 17 70.22 -14.10 -16.30
CA VAL A 17 70.62 -13.28 -17.45
C VAL A 17 69.44 -13.01 -18.35
N GLY A 18 68.56 -13.98 -18.62
CA GLY A 18 67.33 -13.78 -19.36
C GLY A 18 66.41 -12.75 -18.70
N ILE A 19 66.18 -12.85 -17.40
CA ILE A 19 65.44 -11.86 -16.62
C ILE A 19 66.14 -10.49 -16.65
N ALA A 20 67.43 -10.43 -16.55
CA ALA A 20 68.19 -9.17 -16.65
C ALA A 20 68.03 -8.54 -18.02
N ILE A 21 68.10 -9.31 -19.12
CA ILE A 21 67.88 -8.80 -20.49
C ILE A 21 66.47 -8.24 -20.64
N LEU A 22 65.46 -8.92 -20.13
CA LEU A 22 64.05 -8.46 -20.16
C LEU A 22 63.84 -7.18 -19.34
N THR A 23 64.53 -7.02 -18.18
CA THR A 23 64.44 -5.79 -17.38
C THR A 23 65.14 -4.60 -17.97
N PHE A 24 66.12 -4.79 -18.89
CA PHE A 24 66.85 -3.73 -19.59
C PHE A 24 66.23 -3.39 -20.98
N LEU A 25 65.21 -4.09 -21.42
CA LEU A 25 64.49 -3.69 -22.65
C LEU A 25 63.80 -2.33 -22.43
N PRO A 26 63.97 -1.36 -23.32
CA PRO A 26 63.28 -0.08 -23.21
C PRO A 26 61.77 -0.30 -23.23
N GLY A 27 61.05 0.17 -22.19
CA GLY A 27 59.60 0.00 -22.05
C GLY A 27 58.82 0.48 -23.29
N GLN A 28 59.32 1.49 -23.99
CA GLN A 28 58.74 2.00 -25.24
C GLN A 28 58.63 0.94 -26.33
N LYS A 29 59.67 0.08 -26.52
CA LYS A 29 59.61 -0.99 -27.52
C LYS A 29 58.61 -2.08 -27.16
N ILE A 30 58.44 -2.36 -25.88
CA ILE A 30 57.44 -3.30 -25.39
C ILE A 30 56.05 -2.73 -25.65
N ALA A 31 55.84 -1.44 -25.36
CA ALA A 31 54.61 -0.73 -25.62
C ALA A 31 54.24 -0.75 -27.11
N GLU A 32 55.17 -0.45 -27.99
CA GLU A 32 54.95 -0.45 -29.46
C GLU A 32 54.53 -1.85 -29.95
N LEU A 33 55.22 -2.91 -29.53
CA LEU A 33 54.89 -4.28 -29.95
C LEU A 33 53.54 -4.73 -29.40
N ALA A 34 53.23 -4.41 -28.14
CA ALA A 34 51.96 -4.73 -27.52
C ALA A 34 50.81 -3.96 -28.22
N ALA A 35 50.99 -2.67 -28.48
CA ALA A 35 50.00 -1.86 -29.18
C ALA A 35 49.71 -2.41 -30.59
N GLN A 36 50.74 -2.72 -31.36
CA GLN A 36 50.59 -3.29 -32.71
C GLN A 36 49.88 -4.65 -32.71
N GLN A 37 50.15 -5.50 -31.69
CA GLN A 37 49.51 -6.81 -31.59
C GLN A 37 48.05 -6.69 -31.20
N ILE A 38 47.71 -5.79 -30.27
CA ILE A 38 46.33 -5.50 -29.85
C ILE A 38 45.54 -4.89 -31.01
N GLU A 39 46.14 -3.90 -31.71
CA GLU A 39 45.51 -3.27 -32.89
C GLU A 39 45.21 -4.29 -33.99
N LYS A 40 46.14 -5.22 -34.26
CA LYS A 40 45.93 -6.31 -35.21
C LYS A 40 44.76 -7.24 -34.85
N GLN A 41 44.59 -7.51 -33.56
CA GLN A 41 43.58 -8.46 -33.09
C GLN A 41 42.21 -7.81 -32.87
N THR A 42 42.18 -6.54 -32.48
CA THR A 42 40.96 -5.84 -32.11
C THR A 42 40.49 -4.79 -33.10
N GLY A 43 41.35 -4.42 -34.06
CA GLY A 43 41.13 -3.31 -34.96
C GLY A 43 41.21 -1.92 -34.32
N ARG A 44 41.65 -1.85 -33.03
CA ARG A 44 41.61 -0.61 -32.26
C ARG A 44 42.96 -0.25 -31.65
N GLN A 45 43.20 1.03 -31.57
CA GLN A 45 44.48 1.56 -31.06
C GLN A 45 44.51 1.51 -29.52
N VAL A 46 45.67 1.17 -28.99
CA VAL A 46 46.00 1.29 -27.57
C VAL A 46 47.11 2.30 -27.39
N VAL A 47 46.92 3.23 -26.49
CA VAL A 47 47.91 4.26 -26.16
C VAL A 47 48.40 4.02 -24.73
N PHE A 48 49.69 3.92 -24.56
CA PHE A 48 50.37 3.86 -23.28
C PHE A 48 50.97 5.24 -22.96
N GLY A 49 50.28 5.98 -22.05
CA GLY A 49 50.70 7.35 -21.69
C GLY A 49 51.78 7.40 -20.61
N GLY A 50 52.15 6.26 -20.04
CA GLY A 50 53.15 6.16 -18.98
C GLY A 50 54.15 5.04 -19.20
N ASP A 51 54.82 4.65 -18.11
CA ASP A 51 55.86 3.62 -18.16
C ASP A 51 55.25 2.23 -18.43
N VAL A 52 55.90 1.49 -19.34
CA VAL A 52 55.61 0.07 -19.57
C VAL A 52 56.83 -0.75 -19.12
N ARG A 53 56.61 -1.72 -18.27
CA ARG A 53 57.68 -2.54 -17.66
C ARG A 53 57.23 -3.98 -17.45
N PHE A 54 58.18 -4.90 -17.41
CA PHE A 54 57.90 -6.26 -16.96
C PHE A 54 57.66 -6.31 -15.47
N SER A 55 56.63 -7.04 -15.08
CA SER A 55 56.35 -7.43 -13.69
C SER A 55 56.82 -8.86 -13.48
N PHE A 56 57.55 -9.13 -12.39
CA PHE A 56 58.01 -10.48 -12.00
C PHE A 56 57.39 -10.94 -10.70
N TRP A 57 56.77 -10.02 -9.94
CA TRP A 57 56.10 -10.27 -8.70
C TRP A 57 55.01 -9.22 -8.45
N PRO A 58 53.82 -9.60 -7.91
CA PRO A 58 53.35 -10.95 -7.61
C PRO A 58 53.07 -11.81 -8.85
N THR A 59 52.81 -11.21 -10.02
CA THR A 59 52.46 -11.91 -11.26
C THR A 59 53.52 -11.63 -12.33
N LEU A 60 53.98 -12.67 -13.04
CA LEU A 60 54.83 -12.51 -14.22
C LEU A 60 53.97 -11.89 -15.36
N GLY A 61 54.41 -10.78 -15.92
CA GLY A 61 53.61 -10.12 -16.95
C GLY A 61 54.08 -8.74 -17.34
N ILE A 62 53.19 -7.94 -17.88
CA ILE A 62 53.41 -6.55 -18.29
C ILE A 62 52.56 -5.63 -17.46
N GLN A 63 53.17 -4.60 -16.92
CA GLN A 63 52.49 -3.50 -16.25
C GLN A 63 52.63 -2.23 -17.09
N ALA A 64 51.53 -1.56 -17.35
CA ALA A 64 51.49 -0.30 -18.06
C ALA A 64 50.73 0.75 -17.25
N ASP A 65 51.29 1.93 -17.14
CA ASP A 65 50.66 3.07 -16.50
C ASP A 65 49.95 3.96 -17.54
N ASN A 66 48.81 4.57 -17.19
CA ASN A 66 47.99 5.46 -18.02
C ASN A 66 47.66 4.85 -19.40
N VAL A 67 46.93 3.75 -19.39
CA VAL A 67 46.49 3.03 -20.59
C VAL A 67 45.17 3.60 -21.09
N ALA A 68 45.06 3.84 -22.39
CA ALA A 68 43.81 4.19 -23.05
C ALA A 68 43.57 3.27 -24.25
N PHE A 69 42.41 2.65 -24.33
CA PHE A 69 41.97 1.79 -25.41
C PHE A 69 40.87 2.51 -26.20
N ALA A 70 41.10 2.70 -27.50
CA ALA A 70 40.22 3.48 -28.37
C ALA A 70 38.81 2.88 -28.45
N ASN A 71 37.82 3.75 -28.62
CA ASN A 71 36.42 3.37 -28.81
C ASN A 71 36.19 2.84 -30.24
N ALA A 72 35.00 2.34 -30.50
CA ALA A 72 34.55 2.03 -31.85
C ALA A 72 34.39 3.32 -32.67
N ASP A 73 34.65 3.27 -33.97
CA ASP A 73 34.56 4.44 -34.88
C ASP A 73 33.15 5.07 -34.88
N TRP A 74 32.12 4.29 -34.58
CA TRP A 74 30.74 4.72 -34.55
C TRP A 74 30.29 5.25 -33.16
N ALA A 75 31.07 4.97 -32.12
CA ALA A 75 30.74 5.34 -30.73
C ALA A 75 31.21 6.78 -30.40
N GLY A 76 30.96 7.24 -29.20
CA GLY A 76 31.37 8.55 -28.73
C GLY A 76 32.88 8.77 -28.74
N PRO A 77 33.34 10.02 -28.59
CA PRO A 77 34.77 10.39 -28.71
C PRO A 77 35.60 9.91 -27.50
N GLU A 78 34.98 9.47 -26.42
CA GLU A 78 35.71 8.99 -25.25
C GLU A 78 36.24 7.57 -25.46
N PRO A 79 37.45 7.23 -24.95
CA PRO A 79 37.98 5.87 -25.05
C PRO A 79 37.01 4.82 -24.47
N LEU A 80 36.98 3.61 -25.03
CA LEU A 80 36.24 2.47 -24.51
C LEU A 80 36.71 2.14 -23.08
N LEU A 81 38.00 2.17 -22.85
CA LEU A 81 38.63 1.91 -21.56
C LEU A 81 39.80 2.85 -21.33
N THR A 82 39.84 3.47 -20.15
CA THR A 82 41.10 4.05 -19.64
C THR A 82 41.40 3.41 -18.29
N ALA A 83 42.69 3.32 -17.96
CA ALA A 83 43.12 2.80 -16.64
C ALA A 83 44.34 3.55 -16.14
N GLY A 84 44.36 3.93 -14.89
CA GLY A 84 45.55 4.51 -14.26
C GLY A 84 46.71 3.51 -14.26
N ARG A 85 46.43 2.22 -14.10
CA ARG A 85 47.37 1.12 -14.26
C ARG A 85 46.68 -0.13 -14.76
N LEU A 86 47.31 -0.80 -15.74
CA LEU A 86 46.89 -2.10 -16.25
C LEU A 86 48.02 -3.09 -16.06
N THR A 87 47.77 -4.23 -15.44
CA THR A 87 48.69 -5.35 -15.31
C THR A 87 48.10 -6.55 -16.03
N ILE A 88 48.84 -7.12 -16.95
CA ILE A 88 48.49 -8.32 -17.70
C ILE A 88 49.45 -9.42 -17.29
N GLY A 89 48.94 -10.41 -16.56
CA GLY A 89 49.68 -11.57 -16.11
C GLY A 89 49.70 -12.67 -17.17
N VAL A 90 50.83 -13.37 -17.28
CA VAL A 90 51.01 -14.47 -18.24
C VAL A 90 51.51 -15.71 -17.52
N ASP A 91 51.18 -16.90 -18.06
CA ASP A 91 51.74 -18.16 -17.55
C ASP A 91 53.22 -18.29 -17.87
N ALA A 92 54.06 -18.50 -16.86
CA ALA A 92 55.49 -18.59 -17.00
C ALA A 92 55.94 -19.84 -17.76
N ALA A 93 55.22 -20.95 -17.65
CA ALA A 93 55.58 -22.20 -18.32
C ALA A 93 55.24 -22.16 -19.82
N ASP A 94 54.12 -21.52 -20.15
CA ASP A 94 53.71 -21.31 -21.54
C ASP A 94 54.64 -20.30 -22.22
N LEU A 95 54.99 -19.21 -21.53
CA LEU A 95 55.96 -18.22 -22.04
C LEU A 95 57.31 -18.81 -22.34
N ILE A 96 57.85 -19.74 -21.54
CA ILE A 96 59.12 -20.46 -21.78
C ILE A 96 59.00 -21.34 -23.04
N ARG A 97 57.82 -21.85 -23.36
CA ARG A 97 57.56 -22.63 -24.57
C ARG A 97 57.34 -21.77 -25.82
N GLY A 98 57.23 -20.47 -25.66
CA GLY A 98 57.00 -19.52 -26.70
C GLY A 98 55.55 -19.15 -26.93
N ASP A 99 54.65 -19.64 -26.05
CA ASP A 99 53.22 -19.37 -26.09
C ASP A 99 52.89 -18.25 -25.11
N ILE A 100 51.99 -17.32 -25.48
CA ILE A 100 51.51 -16.24 -24.62
C ILE A 100 50.09 -16.61 -24.13
N ARG A 101 50.02 -17.09 -22.91
CA ARG A 101 48.74 -17.33 -22.22
C ARG A 101 48.51 -16.27 -21.15
N ILE A 102 47.48 -15.45 -21.32
CA ILE A 102 47.09 -14.44 -20.33
C ILE A 102 46.30 -15.14 -19.23
N THR A 103 46.77 -15.03 -17.99
CA THR A 103 46.14 -15.66 -16.82
C THR A 103 45.44 -14.64 -15.91
N GLU A 104 45.93 -13.41 -15.87
CA GLU A 104 45.39 -12.38 -14.97
C GLU A 104 45.30 -11.01 -15.67
N LEU A 105 44.21 -10.30 -15.38
CA LEU A 105 44.01 -8.91 -15.77
C LEU A 105 43.69 -8.09 -14.52
N THR A 106 44.56 -7.16 -14.14
CA THR A 106 44.33 -6.25 -13.01
C THR A 106 44.34 -4.81 -13.50
N ALA A 107 43.24 -4.06 -13.27
CA ALA A 107 43.14 -2.65 -13.59
C ALA A 107 42.87 -1.81 -12.33
N ILE A 108 43.61 -0.71 -12.19
CA ILE A 108 43.50 0.27 -11.12
C ILE A 108 42.88 1.54 -11.68
N ILE A 109 41.80 2.00 -11.08
CA ILE A 109 41.00 3.16 -11.49
C ILE A 109 40.66 3.08 -12.99
N PRO A 110 40.08 1.96 -13.46
CA PRO A 110 39.64 1.88 -14.85
C PRO A 110 38.33 2.66 -15.03
N HIS A 111 38.22 3.35 -16.18
CA HIS A 111 36.97 3.94 -16.66
C HIS A 111 36.53 3.17 -17.89
N LEU A 112 35.38 2.53 -17.84
CA LEU A 112 34.75 1.82 -18.95
C LEU A 112 33.58 2.66 -19.47
N ASN A 113 33.60 2.91 -20.78
CA ASN A 113 32.57 3.60 -21.52
C ASN A 113 31.92 2.64 -22.51
N LEU A 114 30.81 2.03 -22.10
CA LEU A 114 30.07 1.04 -22.87
C LEU A 114 28.89 1.71 -23.57
N GLU A 115 28.78 1.52 -24.88
CA GLU A 115 27.71 2.09 -25.71
C GLU A 115 27.15 1.01 -26.64
N THR A 116 25.84 1.05 -26.92
CA THR A 116 25.21 0.18 -27.92
C THR A 116 24.58 0.99 -29.03
N ARG A 117 24.61 0.44 -30.25
CA ARG A 117 23.89 0.98 -31.42
C ARG A 117 22.42 0.58 -31.41
N GLU A 118 21.66 1.13 -32.37
CA GLU A 118 20.25 0.81 -32.60
C GLU A 118 19.97 -0.69 -32.83
N ASP A 119 20.93 -1.39 -33.47
CA ASP A 119 20.90 -2.83 -33.72
C ASP A 119 21.31 -3.69 -32.51
N GLY A 120 21.61 -3.07 -31.35
CA GLY A 120 22.03 -3.74 -30.13
C GLY A 120 23.50 -4.11 -30.05
N ILE A 121 24.31 -3.83 -31.11
CA ILE A 121 25.75 -4.12 -31.11
C ILE A 121 26.47 -3.16 -30.17
N GLY A 122 27.24 -3.73 -29.24
CA GLY A 122 28.03 -2.97 -28.27
C GLY A 122 29.40 -2.54 -28.82
N ASN A 123 29.91 -1.41 -28.33
CA ASN A 123 31.26 -0.92 -28.68
C ASN A 123 32.38 -1.85 -28.17
N TRP A 124 32.10 -2.86 -27.39
CA TRP A 124 33.00 -3.92 -26.94
C TRP A 124 33.08 -5.12 -27.88
N VAL A 125 32.31 -5.12 -28.97
CA VAL A 125 32.42 -6.13 -30.05
C VAL A 125 33.52 -5.70 -31.01
N PHE A 126 34.50 -6.58 -31.22
CA PHE A 126 35.68 -6.30 -32.04
C PHE A 126 35.58 -6.98 -33.42
N GLU A 127 35.83 -6.26 -34.51
CA GLU A 127 35.71 -6.76 -35.89
C GLU A 127 36.78 -7.79 -36.29
N GLY A 128 37.73 -8.11 -35.39
CA GLY A 128 38.86 -9.04 -35.69
C GLY A 128 38.69 -10.45 -35.09
N GLY A 129 37.73 -10.69 -34.26
CA GLY A 129 37.39 -12.03 -33.78
C GLY A 129 36.34 -12.66 -34.70
N SER A 130 36.69 -13.76 -35.35
CA SER A 130 35.80 -14.53 -36.22
C SER A 130 34.50 -14.91 -35.48
N SER A 131 33.50 -14.03 -35.52
CA SER A 131 32.10 -14.32 -35.20
C SER A 131 31.26 -14.32 -36.48
N ASP A 132 31.68 -15.07 -37.49
CA ASP A 132 30.80 -15.69 -38.48
C ASP A 132 30.43 -17.07 -37.93
N ALA A 133 29.56 -17.12 -36.94
CA ALA A 133 28.81 -18.31 -36.67
C ALA A 133 27.49 -18.20 -37.43
N PRO A 134 27.32 -18.91 -38.57
CA PRO A 134 26.00 -19.10 -39.12
C PRO A 134 25.22 -19.95 -38.14
N VAL A 135 24.01 -19.51 -37.85
CA VAL A 135 22.96 -20.36 -37.27
C VAL A 135 22.62 -21.41 -38.32
N ASP A 136 23.42 -22.47 -38.42
CA ASP A 136 22.98 -23.76 -38.97
C ASP A 136 24.00 -24.85 -38.59
N GLY A 137 23.44 -25.89 -37.95
CA GLY A 137 24.23 -26.99 -37.42
C GLY A 137 24.90 -27.84 -38.50
N THR A 138 26.23 -27.80 -38.51
CA THR A 138 27.04 -28.97 -38.83
C THR A 138 28.46 -28.71 -38.31
N ALA A 139 28.85 -29.46 -37.29
CA ALA A 139 30.21 -29.50 -36.79
C ALA A 139 31.18 -29.95 -37.90
N SER A 140 32.16 -29.10 -38.24
CA SER A 140 33.38 -29.55 -38.93
C SER A 140 34.55 -29.43 -37.96
N GLU A 141 34.99 -30.57 -37.46
CA GLU A 141 36.29 -30.74 -36.82
C GLU A 141 37.39 -30.43 -37.84
N THR A 142 38.02 -29.26 -37.77
CA THR A 142 39.34 -29.02 -38.37
C THR A 142 40.13 -28.18 -37.37
N GLY A 143 41.14 -28.84 -36.75
CA GLY A 143 42.06 -28.21 -35.80
C GLY A 143 42.84 -27.06 -36.47
N GLY A 144 42.62 -25.87 -35.99
CA GLY A 144 43.45 -24.72 -36.10
C GLY A 144 43.75 -24.23 -34.69
N ASP A 145 45.02 -23.92 -34.39
CA ASP A 145 45.47 -23.35 -33.13
C ASP A 145 44.69 -22.06 -32.82
N GLU A 146 43.56 -22.20 -32.15
CA GLU A 146 42.93 -21.08 -31.47
C GLU A 146 43.87 -20.67 -30.33
N ALA A 147 44.51 -19.51 -30.46
CA ALA A 147 45.19 -18.86 -29.34
C ALA A 147 44.15 -18.72 -28.22
N SER A 148 44.12 -19.70 -27.32
CA SER A 148 43.13 -19.74 -26.23
C SER A 148 43.54 -18.66 -25.22
N PHE A 149 42.87 -17.48 -25.32
CA PHE A 149 42.86 -16.51 -24.21
C PHE A 149 42.17 -17.18 -23.02
N ALA A 150 42.98 -17.74 -22.14
CA ALA A 150 42.46 -18.32 -20.89
C ALA A 150 42.73 -17.34 -19.74
N ILE A 151 41.94 -16.23 -19.69
CA ILE A 151 41.98 -15.35 -18.52
C ILE A 151 41.42 -16.13 -17.35
N GLU A 152 42.21 -16.31 -16.28
CA GLU A 152 41.81 -17.06 -15.07
C GLU A 152 41.35 -16.13 -13.94
N ALA A 153 41.74 -14.85 -13.99
CA ALA A 153 41.36 -13.83 -13.03
C ALA A 153 41.24 -12.43 -13.65
N VAL A 154 40.21 -11.71 -13.22
CA VAL A 154 40.04 -10.26 -13.48
C VAL A 154 39.85 -9.54 -12.16
N THR A 155 40.66 -8.50 -11.92
CA THR A 155 40.56 -7.64 -10.75
C THR A 155 40.44 -6.18 -11.18
N LEU A 156 39.37 -5.52 -10.80
CA LEU A 156 39.14 -4.10 -11.00
C LEU A 156 39.09 -3.41 -9.64
N ASN A 157 39.89 -2.37 -9.44
CA ASN A 157 39.91 -1.59 -8.21
C ASN A 157 39.51 -0.14 -8.49
N GLY A 158 38.46 0.34 -7.85
CA GLY A 158 37.96 1.70 -8.01
C GLY A 158 37.48 2.01 -9.42
N ALA A 159 36.87 1.05 -10.10
CA ALA A 159 36.37 1.21 -11.47
C ALA A 159 35.20 2.20 -11.52
N SER A 160 35.08 2.89 -12.64
CA SER A 160 33.88 3.57 -13.05
C SER A 160 33.37 3.00 -14.38
N LEU A 161 32.05 2.80 -14.43
CA LEU A 161 31.35 2.28 -15.59
C LEU A 161 30.32 3.30 -16.03
N ARG A 162 30.37 3.70 -17.29
CA ARG A 162 29.30 4.41 -17.96
C ARG A 162 28.73 3.50 -19.05
N TYR A 163 27.44 3.18 -18.93
CA TYR A 163 26.72 2.37 -19.92
C TYR A 163 25.59 3.20 -20.54
N ALA A 164 25.71 3.43 -21.85
CA ALA A 164 24.77 4.22 -22.64
C ALA A 164 24.10 3.34 -23.70
N PRO A 165 23.03 2.63 -23.39
CA PRO A 165 22.28 1.87 -24.36
C PRO A 165 21.50 2.80 -25.29
N PHE A 166 21.39 2.44 -26.58
CA PHE A 166 20.69 3.27 -27.56
C PHE A 166 19.23 3.53 -27.15
N GLY A 167 18.87 4.82 -27.11
CA GLY A 167 17.49 5.23 -26.81
C GLY A 167 17.03 5.04 -25.36
N GLN A 168 17.94 4.73 -24.45
CA GLN A 168 17.64 4.57 -23.01
C GLN A 168 18.50 5.53 -22.17
N ASP A 169 18.17 5.63 -20.90
CA ASP A 169 18.92 6.45 -19.94
C ASP A 169 20.32 5.88 -19.69
N VAL A 170 21.27 6.76 -19.50
CA VAL A 170 22.67 6.40 -19.20
C VAL A 170 22.76 5.91 -17.77
N ILE A 171 23.40 4.76 -17.58
CA ILE A 171 23.70 4.18 -16.27
C ILE A 171 25.15 4.48 -15.92
N GLU A 172 25.39 5.15 -14.81
CA GLU A 172 26.71 5.43 -14.28
C GLU A 172 26.92 4.75 -12.92
N MET A 173 28.02 4.02 -12.81
CA MET A 173 28.45 3.41 -11.55
C MET A 173 29.89 3.80 -11.26
N ASN A 174 30.14 4.31 -10.08
CA ASN A 174 31.46 4.75 -9.64
C ASN A 174 31.96 3.93 -8.46
N GLN A 175 33.27 3.86 -8.31
CA GLN A 175 33.94 3.15 -7.21
C GLN A 175 33.54 1.67 -7.12
N VAL A 176 33.55 1.00 -8.28
CA VAL A 176 33.27 -0.43 -8.38
C VAL A 176 34.57 -1.21 -8.16
N ASP A 177 34.54 -2.17 -7.23
CA ASP A 177 35.61 -3.14 -7.04
C ASP A 177 35.07 -4.51 -7.47
N LEU A 178 35.81 -5.20 -8.36
CA LEU A 178 35.49 -6.54 -8.84
C LEU A 178 36.69 -7.45 -8.71
N SER A 179 36.49 -8.64 -8.14
CA SER A 179 37.40 -9.78 -8.24
C SER A 179 36.63 -10.97 -8.80
N LEU A 180 37.00 -11.40 -9.99
CA LEU A 180 36.44 -12.55 -10.68
C LEU A 180 37.59 -13.55 -10.91
N LYS A 181 37.44 -14.80 -10.44
CA LYS A 181 38.46 -15.85 -10.55
C LYS A 181 37.84 -17.13 -11.05
N TRP A 182 38.39 -17.67 -12.15
CA TRP A 182 37.96 -18.96 -12.72
C TRP A 182 39.17 -19.74 -13.29
N PRO A 183 39.99 -20.34 -12.41
CA PRO A 183 41.24 -21.02 -12.80
C PRO A 183 41.01 -22.21 -13.72
N ASP A 184 39.81 -22.79 -13.74
CA ASP A 184 39.41 -23.84 -14.69
C ASP A 184 38.37 -23.29 -15.67
N PRO A 185 38.65 -23.19 -16.97
CA PRO A 185 37.70 -22.69 -17.97
C PRO A 185 36.32 -23.37 -17.96
N ASN A 186 36.26 -24.65 -17.63
CA ASN A 186 35.02 -25.42 -17.53
C ASN A 186 34.47 -25.51 -16.09
N GLY A 187 35.19 -24.94 -15.14
CA GLY A 187 34.88 -24.96 -13.72
C GLY A 187 34.00 -23.79 -13.24
N THR A 188 34.03 -23.60 -11.94
CA THR A 188 33.28 -22.56 -11.24
C THR A 188 34.07 -21.25 -11.20
N ALA A 189 33.42 -20.14 -11.47
CA ALA A 189 33.96 -18.81 -11.24
C ALA A 189 33.51 -18.29 -9.88
N ASN A 190 34.46 -17.69 -9.15
CA ASN A 190 34.18 -16.96 -7.91
C ASN A 190 34.09 -15.46 -8.20
N VAL A 191 33.03 -14.83 -7.76
CA VAL A 191 32.71 -13.42 -7.95
C VAL A 191 32.72 -12.70 -6.62
N ASP A 192 33.41 -11.58 -6.52
CA ASP A 192 33.35 -10.64 -5.41
C ASP A 192 33.26 -9.23 -6.00
N LEU A 193 32.04 -8.67 -5.95
CA LEU A 193 31.72 -7.36 -6.53
C LEU A 193 31.26 -6.43 -5.41
N THR A 194 31.88 -5.27 -5.30
CA THR A 194 31.44 -4.20 -4.42
C THR A 194 31.03 -2.97 -5.22
N LEU A 195 29.78 -2.59 -5.12
CA LEU A 195 29.19 -1.38 -5.69
C LEU A 195 28.99 -0.33 -4.60
N ARG A 196 28.90 0.95 -4.98
CA ARG A 196 28.60 2.05 -4.05
C ARG A 196 27.59 3.04 -4.67
N PRO A 197 26.32 2.61 -4.90
CA PRO A 197 25.33 3.42 -5.60
C PRO A 197 25.07 4.77 -4.93
N ALA A 198 25.13 4.81 -3.60
CA ALA A 198 24.97 6.03 -2.78
C ALA A 198 26.18 6.26 -1.86
N GLY A 199 27.39 5.90 -2.30
CA GLY A 199 28.63 6.00 -1.51
C GLY A 199 28.80 4.93 -0.42
N LYS A 200 27.77 4.12 -0.14
CA LYS A 200 27.82 3.02 0.82
C LYS A 200 28.08 1.67 0.12
N PRO A 201 28.87 0.76 0.71
CA PRO A 201 29.19 -0.49 0.05
C PRO A 201 27.99 -1.44 0.01
N VAL A 202 27.69 -1.92 -1.19
CA VAL A 202 26.78 -3.04 -1.48
C VAL A 202 27.65 -4.14 -2.06
N ARG A 203 27.86 -5.23 -1.34
CA ARG A 203 28.74 -6.31 -1.73
C ARG A 203 27.97 -7.52 -2.20
N LEU A 204 28.31 -8.01 -3.37
CA LEU A 204 27.81 -9.23 -3.98
C LEU A 204 28.95 -10.24 -4.08
N GLN A 205 28.77 -11.41 -3.46
CA GLN A 205 29.76 -12.48 -3.44
C GLN A 205 29.12 -13.81 -3.77
N GLY A 206 29.82 -14.64 -4.53
CA GLY A 206 29.31 -15.98 -4.79
C GLY A 206 30.05 -16.70 -5.89
N GLU A 207 29.35 -17.68 -6.45
CA GLU A 207 29.90 -18.64 -7.39
C GLU A 207 28.98 -18.81 -8.60
N VAL A 208 29.57 -18.92 -9.79
CA VAL A 208 28.87 -19.26 -11.03
C VAL A 208 29.46 -20.58 -11.55
N GLY A 209 28.68 -21.63 -11.56
CA GLY A 209 29.10 -22.94 -12.02
C GLY A 209 29.25 -22.96 -13.55
N ARG A 210 30.21 -23.80 -14.06
CA ARG A 210 30.48 -23.94 -15.51
C ARG A 210 30.55 -22.58 -16.21
N PHE A 211 31.45 -21.72 -15.74
CA PHE A 211 31.47 -20.29 -16.13
C PHE A 211 31.53 -20.06 -17.64
N LYS A 212 32.28 -20.90 -18.39
CA LYS A 212 32.31 -20.84 -19.86
C LYS A 212 30.94 -21.08 -20.47
N SER A 213 30.22 -22.10 -20.03
CA SER A 213 28.85 -22.38 -20.47
C SER A 213 27.89 -21.24 -20.16
N PHE A 214 28.04 -20.60 -18.98
CA PHE A 214 27.27 -19.40 -18.62
C PHE A 214 27.52 -18.25 -19.62
N LEU A 215 28.79 -17.98 -19.97
CA LEU A 215 29.13 -16.94 -20.95
C LEU A 215 28.61 -17.23 -22.37
N LEU A 216 28.34 -18.50 -22.69
CA LEU A 216 27.70 -18.92 -23.94
C LEU A 216 26.16 -18.89 -23.87
N GLY A 217 25.58 -18.40 -22.76
CA GLY A 217 24.12 -18.29 -22.56
C GLY A 217 23.45 -19.57 -22.04
N GLU A 218 24.22 -20.60 -21.65
CA GLU A 218 23.66 -21.80 -21.06
C GLU A 218 23.23 -21.56 -19.60
N VAL A 219 22.18 -22.25 -19.19
CA VAL A 219 21.73 -22.24 -17.79
C VAL A 219 22.74 -22.95 -16.90
N THR A 220 23.19 -22.31 -15.83
CA THR A 220 24.15 -22.85 -14.88
C THR A 220 23.75 -22.61 -13.44
N SER A 221 24.39 -23.32 -12.50
CA SER A 221 24.19 -23.10 -11.08
C SER A 221 24.83 -21.77 -10.64
N ILE A 222 24.07 -21.00 -9.86
CA ILE A 222 24.55 -19.74 -9.28
C ILE A 222 24.22 -19.74 -7.77
N GLY A 223 25.24 -19.46 -6.97
CA GLY A 223 25.10 -19.19 -5.55
C GLY A 223 25.64 -17.81 -5.23
N MET A 224 24.76 -16.84 -4.92
CA MET A 224 25.14 -15.44 -4.70
C MET A 224 24.63 -14.95 -3.35
N SER A 225 25.43 -14.15 -2.66
CA SER A 225 25.05 -13.46 -1.44
C SER A 225 25.28 -11.96 -1.60
N LEU A 226 24.29 -11.18 -1.22
CA LEU A 226 24.33 -9.72 -1.16
C LEU A 226 24.41 -9.27 0.29
N THR A 227 25.27 -8.31 0.59
CA THR A 227 25.37 -7.66 1.90
C THR A 227 25.38 -6.15 1.72
N ALA A 228 24.48 -5.45 2.39
CA ALA A 228 24.38 -3.99 2.36
C ALA A 228 23.89 -3.50 3.73
N GLU A 229 24.68 -2.64 4.42
CA GLU A 229 24.36 -2.15 5.76
C GLU A 229 23.97 -3.32 6.70
N ALA A 230 22.82 -3.23 7.36
CA ALA A 230 22.27 -4.28 8.24
C ALA A 230 21.40 -5.31 7.48
N SER A 231 21.61 -5.45 6.17
CA SER A 231 20.80 -6.32 5.32
C SER A 231 21.65 -7.37 4.61
N LYS A 232 21.09 -8.56 4.45
CA LYS A 232 21.71 -9.69 3.73
C LYS A 232 20.65 -10.36 2.87
N ALA A 233 21.05 -10.80 1.67
CA ALA A 233 20.23 -11.67 0.85
C ALA A 233 21.12 -12.78 0.27
N ARG A 234 20.54 -13.94 -0.01
CA ARG A 234 21.20 -15.08 -0.64
C ARG A 234 20.27 -15.68 -1.68
N PHE A 235 20.84 -15.98 -2.83
CA PHE A 235 20.22 -16.76 -3.90
C PHE A 235 21.04 -18.03 -4.12
N ASP A 236 20.39 -19.17 -4.19
CA ASP A 236 20.96 -20.46 -4.59
C ASP A 236 20.02 -21.08 -5.63
N GLY A 237 20.50 -21.29 -6.84
CA GLY A 237 19.66 -21.79 -7.93
C GLY A 237 20.37 -21.89 -9.26
N LEU A 238 19.59 -21.75 -10.33
CA LEU A 238 20.01 -21.76 -11.72
C LEU A 238 19.75 -20.37 -12.33
N ALA A 239 20.62 -19.91 -13.21
CA ALA A 239 20.36 -18.72 -14.00
C ALA A 239 21.13 -18.76 -15.33
N ASP A 240 20.76 -17.84 -16.25
CA ASP A 240 21.45 -17.62 -17.54
C ASP A 240 21.75 -16.13 -17.76
N LEU A 241 22.42 -15.82 -18.86
CA LEU A 241 22.76 -14.44 -19.25
C LEU A 241 21.58 -13.58 -19.69
N THR A 242 20.41 -14.17 -19.97
CA THR A 242 19.19 -13.41 -20.27
C THR A 242 18.59 -12.79 -19.01
N GLY A 243 19.09 -13.19 -17.84
CA GLY A 243 18.59 -12.81 -16.53
C GLY A 243 17.48 -13.71 -16.01
N ALA A 244 17.11 -14.77 -16.74
CA ALA A 244 16.20 -15.79 -16.21
C ALA A 244 16.87 -16.52 -15.03
N PHE A 245 16.09 -16.78 -13.98
CA PHE A 245 16.59 -17.58 -12.85
C PHE A 245 15.48 -18.39 -12.18
N ASP A 246 15.89 -19.52 -11.60
CA ASP A 246 15.04 -20.41 -10.80
C ASP A 246 15.83 -20.89 -9.59
N GLY A 247 15.33 -20.63 -8.40
CA GLY A 247 16.02 -21.02 -7.17
C GLY A 247 15.45 -20.39 -5.91
N ARG A 248 16.10 -20.68 -4.80
CA ARG A 248 15.70 -20.17 -3.50
C ARG A 248 16.36 -18.83 -3.19
N ILE A 249 15.51 -17.84 -2.88
CA ILE A 249 15.95 -16.54 -2.34
C ILE A 249 15.63 -16.51 -0.86
N THR A 250 16.61 -16.08 -0.06
CA THR A 250 16.42 -15.73 1.35
C THR A 250 16.97 -14.34 1.61
N GLY A 251 16.31 -13.57 2.46
CA GLY A 251 16.72 -12.20 2.76
C GLY A 251 16.37 -11.82 4.19
N ALA A 252 17.20 -10.97 4.77
CA ALA A 252 16.98 -10.37 6.07
C ALA A 252 17.45 -8.91 6.03
N SER A 253 16.61 -8.01 6.49
CA SER A 253 16.94 -6.60 6.71
C SER A 253 16.50 -6.20 8.11
N GLU A 254 17.42 -5.69 8.92
CA GLU A 254 17.09 -5.11 10.22
C GLU A 254 16.65 -3.64 10.10
N ASP A 255 16.95 -3.00 8.98
CA ASP A 255 16.56 -1.64 8.65
C ASP A 255 16.38 -1.48 7.13
N THR A 256 15.13 -1.62 6.68
CA THR A 256 14.76 -1.52 5.25
C THR A 256 15.02 -0.12 4.70
N ARG A 257 14.87 0.94 5.50
CA ARG A 257 15.16 2.31 5.10
C ARG A 257 16.65 2.51 4.81
N ALA A 258 17.52 1.96 5.68
CA ALA A 258 18.97 1.98 5.46
C ALA A 258 19.37 1.19 4.21
N LEU A 259 18.72 0.05 3.94
CA LEU A 259 18.91 -0.72 2.72
C LEU A 259 18.52 0.08 1.46
N MET A 260 17.36 0.72 1.45
CA MET A 260 16.93 1.59 0.34
C MET A 260 17.95 2.70 0.08
N ALA A 261 18.40 3.38 1.13
CA ALA A 261 19.42 4.42 1.03
C ALA A 261 20.75 3.88 0.48
N ALA A 262 21.19 2.68 0.91
CA ALA A 262 22.43 2.07 0.40
C ALA A 262 22.31 1.67 -1.08
N LEU A 263 21.13 1.30 -1.54
CA LEU A 263 20.85 0.99 -2.95
C LEU A 263 20.64 2.25 -3.81
N GLY A 264 20.73 3.46 -3.25
CA GLY A 264 20.52 4.71 -3.97
C GLY A 264 19.04 5.03 -4.23
N MET A 265 18.13 4.32 -3.57
CA MET A 265 16.69 4.61 -3.63
C MET A 265 16.34 5.71 -2.63
N GLU A 266 15.29 6.49 -2.93
CA GLU A 266 14.79 7.47 -1.96
C GLU A 266 14.24 6.75 -0.72
N PRO A 267 14.79 7.02 0.48
CA PRO A 267 14.39 6.32 1.69
C PRO A 267 13.01 6.81 2.15
N VAL A 268 12.04 5.92 2.21
CA VAL A 268 10.67 6.18 2.68
C VAL A 268 10.54 5.78 4.15
N GLU A 269 9.78 6.56 4.92
CA GLU A 269 9.40 6.16 6.28
C GLU A 269 8.40 4.99 6.21
N ILE A 270 8.80 3.86 6.76
CA ILE A 270 7.98 2.65 6.78
C ILE A 270 7.28 2.56 8.15
N PRO A 271 5.94 2.58 8.22
CA PRO A 271 5.22 2.36 9.47
C PRO A 271 5.55 0.98 10.07
N ARG A 272 5.49 0.87 11.40
CA ARG A 272 5.64 -0.42 12.07
C ARG A 272 4.56 -1.40 11.60
N GLY A 273 4.93 -2.64 11.37
CA GLY A 273 4.07 -3.69 10.84
C GLY A 273 4.13 -3.83 9.31
N LEU A 274 4.74 -2.87 8.59
CA LEU A 274 4.91 -2.90 7.13
C LEU A 274 6.32 -3.23 6.64
N GLY A 275 7.22 -3.61 7.56
CA GLY A 275 8.55 -4.08 7.17
C GLY A 275 9.67 -3.07 7.38
N ARG A 276 9.73 -2.39 8.52
CA ARG A 276 10.97 -1.75 8.99
C ARG A 276 12.08 -2.78 9.07
N LYS A 277 11.72 -3.97 9.57
CA LYS A 277 12.51 -5.20 9.52
C LYS A 277 11.82 -6.19 8.62
N VAL A 278 12.58 -6.84 7.75
CA VAL A 278 12.05 -7.82 6.79
C VAL A 278 12.84 -9.11 6.90
N LEU A 279 12.13 -10.23 7.00
CA LEU A 279 12.64 -11.55 6.72
C LEU A 279 11.86 -12.13 5.54
N PHE A 280 12.58 -12.64 4.56
CA PHE A 280 11.99 -13.16 3.32
C PHE A 280 12.64 -14.49 2.96
N ALA A 281 11.84 -15.45 2.54
CA ALA A 281 12.30 -16.68 1.90
C ALA A 281 11.26 -17.17 0.91
N ALA A 282 11.68 -17.54 -0.30
CA ALA A 282 10.80 -18.13 -1.30
C ALA A 282 11.61 -18.95 -2.31
N ASP A 283 10.99 -19.96 -2.88
CA ASP A 283 11.43 -20.55 -4.13
C ASP A 283 10.90 -19.65 -5.25
N THR A 284 11.82 -19.08 -6.03
CA THR A 284 11.54 -17.96 -6.93
C THR A 284 11.95 -18.33 -8.35
N THR A 285 11.02 -18.20 -9.28
CA THR A 285 11.30 -18.26 -10.72
C THR A 285 11.07 -16.88 -11.31
N TYR A 286 12.04 -16.38 -12.07
CA TYR A 286 11.93 -15.14 -12.82
C TYR A 286 12.21 -15.38 -14.29
N THR A 287 11.42 -14.75 -15.16
CA THR A 287 11.62 -14.77 -16.61
C THR A 287 11.79 -13.36 -17.17
N PRO A 288 12.60 -13.17 -18.25
CA PRO A 288 12.94 -11.85 -18.78
C PRO A 288 11.75 -11.00 -19.26
N ASP A 289 10.58 -11.62 -19.49
CA ASP A 289 9.32 -10.92 -19.78
C ASP A 289 8.68 -10.29 -18.52
N GLY A 290 9.38 -10.32 -17.38
CA GLY A 290 8.97 -9.68 -16.14
C GLY A 290 8.05 -10.51 -15.26
N ARG A 291 7.95 -11.83 -15.47
CA ARG A 291 7.16 -12.71 -14.60
C ARG A 291 8.00 -13.20 -13.43
N ILE A 292 7.42 -13.12 -12.24
CA ILE A 292 7.97 -13.65 -11.00
C ILE A 292 6.97 -14.61 -10.39
N SER A 293 7.43 -15.82 -10.08
CA SER A 293 6.66 -16.80 -9.33
C SER A 293 7.34 -17.05 -7.99
N LEU A 294 6.60 -16.88 -6.90
CA LEU A 294 7.06 -17.13 -5.53
C LEU A 294 6.29 -18.33 -4.97
N ARG A 295 7.01 -19.37 -4.60
CA ARG A 295 6.47 -20.57 -3.95
C ARG A 295 7.13 -20.74 -2.58
N ASP A 296 6.46 -21.44 -1.69
CA ASP A 296 6.90 -21.61 -0.30
C ASP A 296 7.35 -20.29 0.35
N LEU A 297 6.62 -19.22 -0.01
CA LEU A 297 6.88 -17.88 0.49
C LEU A 297 6.71 -17.84 2.00
N SER A 298 7.73 -17.36 2.70
CA SER A 298 7.71 -16.95 4.09
C SER A 298 8.17 -15.51 4.16
N LEU A 299 7.29 -14.62 4.61
CA LEU A 299 7.51 -13.18 4.71
C LEU A 299 7.21 -12.73 6.14
N SER A 300 8.15 -12.07 6.79
CA SER A 300 7.94 -11.39 8.06
C SER A 300 8.19 -9.90 7.88
N LEU A 301 7.20 -9.10 8.20
CA LEU A 301 7.23 -7.64 8.16
C LEU A 301 7.09 -7.14 9.60
N ASP A 302 8.22 -6.85 10.23
CA ASP A 302 8.31 -6.63 11.68
C ASP A 302 7.79 -7.87 12.44
N GLU A 303 6.69 -7.76 13.19
CA GLU A 303 6.05 -8.89 13.90
C GLU A 303 5.01 -9.64 13.03
N ASN A 304 4.67 -9.11 11.84
CA ASN A 304 3.66 -9.69 10.96
C ASN A 304 4.25 -10.81 10.10
N ALA A 305 3.85 -12.04 10.35
CA ALA A 305 4.32 -13.20 9.61
C ALA A 305 3.26 -13.72 8.63
N LEU A 306 3.66 -13.87 7.36
CA LEU A 306 2.83 -14.36 6.26
C LEU A 306 3.52 -15.54 5.58
N ARG A 307 2.73 -16.51 5.11
CA ARG A 307 3.20 -17.65 4.33
C ARG A 307 2.25 -17.89 3.16
N GLY A 308 2.79 -18.42 2.05
CA GLY A 308 1.95 -18.77 0.91
C GLY A 308 2.68 -18.75 -0.41
N GLY A 309 2.09 -18.11 -1.41
CA GLY A 309 2.70 -17.94 -2.72
C GLY A 309 2.13 -16.73 -3.44
N ALA A 310 2.88 -16.25 -4.42
CA ALA A 310 2.46 -15.14 -5.26
C ALA A 310 3.00 -15.30 -6.69
N ASP A 311 2.25 -14.79 -7.65
CA ASP A 311 2.67 -14.60 -9.03
C ASP A 311 2.53 -13.12 -9.38
N LEU A 312 3.60 -12.55 -9.93
CA LEU A 312 3.65 -11.15 -10.35
C LEU A 312 4.01 -11.10 -11.84
N ASN A 313 3.41 -10.16 -12.55
CA ASN A 313 3.80 -9.83 -13.91
C ASN A 313 4.12 -8.33 -13.99
N LEU A 314 5.40 -8.01 -13.90
CA LEU A 314 5.92 -6.64 -13.93
C LEU A 314 5.91 -6.05 -15.34
N GLY A 315 5.91 -6.91 -16.38
CA GLY A 315 5.84 -6.50 -17.78
C GLY A 315 4.44 -6.09 -18.24
N ALA A 316 3.40 -6.34 -17.43
CA ALA A 316 2.04 -5.89 -17.71
C ALA A 316 1.82 -4.45 -17.26
N SER A 317 0.95 -3.73 -17.95
CA SER A 317 0.53 -2.38 -17.57
C SER A 317 -1.01 -2.31 -17.53
N PRO A 318 -1.62 -2.21 -16.35
CA PRO A 318 -1.04 -2.21 -14.98
C PRO A 318 -0.35 -3.53 -14.61
N MET A 319 0.59 -3.47 -13.65
CA MET A 319 1.24 -4.66 -13.10
C MET A 319 0.18 -5.66 -12.57
N GLN A 320 0.38 -6.96 -12.82
CA GLN A 320 -0.54 -7.99 -12.34
C GLN A 320 0.02 -8.73 -11.13
N VAL A 321 -0.83 -8.93 -10.12
CA VAL A 321 -0.48 -9.64 -8.89
C VAL A 321 -1.55 -10.66 -8.55
N THR A 322 -1.14 -11.92 -8.35
CA THR A 322 -2.00 -12.95 -7.75
C THR A 322 -1.29 -13.52 -6.54
N ALA A 323 -1.91 -13.44 -5.37
CA ALA A 323 -1.31 -13.96 -4.14
C ALA A 323 -2.34 -14.70 -3.28
N ALA A 324 -1.86 -15.77 -2.64
CA ALA A 324 -2.60 -16.50 -1.63
C ALA A 324 -1.72 -16.62 -0.37
N LEU A 325 -2.10 -15.88 0.66
CA LEU A 325 -1.31 -15.70 1.87
C LEU A 325 -2.08 -16.17 3.10
N LYS A 326 -1.36 -16.74 4.04
CA LYS A 326 -1.86 -17.12 5.37
C LYS A 326 -1.00 -16.47 6.43
N GLY A 327 -1.62 -16.03 7.51
CA GLY A 327 -0.91 -15.44 8.64
C GLY A 327 -1.57 -15.78 9.97
N GLU A 328 -0.87 -15.48 11.04
CA GLU A 328 -1.45 -15.50 12.38
C GLU A 328 -2.20 -14.19 12.66
N VAL A 329 -1.91 -13.51 13.75
CA VAL A 329 -2.46 -12.19 14.02
C VAL A 329 -1.56 -11.14 13.39
N LEU A 330 -2.12 -10.38 12.44
CA LEU A 330 -1.42 -9.25 11.81
C LEU A 330 -1.74 -7.96 12.57
N ASP A 331 -0.73 -7.19 12.92
CA ASP A 331 -0.87 -5.92 13.64
C ASP A 331 -0.47 -4.73 12.74
N PHE A 332 -1.46 -3.98 12.31
CA PHE A 332 -1.34 -2.74 11.54
C PHE A 332 -1.83 -1.51 12.34
N SER A 333 -1.92 -1.61 13.67
CA SER A 333 -2.38 -0.51 14.52
C SER A 333 -1.53 0.76 14.44
N ALA A 334 -0.30 0.65 13.96
CA ALA A 334 0.60 1.78 13.77
C ALA A 334 0.35 2.58 12.48
N LEU A 335 -0.51 2.09 11.55
CA LEU A 335 -0.78 2.78 10.28
C LEU A 335 -1.57 4.08 10.46
N ASP A 336 -2.49 4.09 11.42
CA ASP A 336 -3.38 5.23 11.67
C ASP A 336 -2.93 6.08 12.87
N ALA A 337 -1.71 5.85 13.40
CA ALA A 337 -1.20 6.65 14.51
C ALA A 337 -1.07 8.12 14.06
N PRO A 338 -1.63 9.10 14.80
CA PRO A 338 -1.52 10.51 14.47
C PRO A 338 -0.03 10.90 14.38
N GLY A 339 0.48 11.19 13.19
CA GLY A 339 1.88 11.56 12.95
C GLY A 339 2.57 10.86 11.78
N THR A 340 1.96 9.90 11.09
CA THR A 340 2.57 9.18 9.96
C THR A 340 2.21 9.74 8.58
N THR A 341 1.45 10.81 8.48
CA THR A 341 1.30 11.54 7.22
C THR A 341 2.45 12.53 7.08
N THR A 342 3.32 12.29 6.11
CA THR A 342 4.30 13.25 5.60
C THR A 342 3.61 14.54 5.19
N SER A 343 3.64 15.55 6.08
CA SER A 343 3.61 16.97 5.69
C SER A 343 3.85 17.87 6.89
N GLY A 344 4.90 18.66 6.82
CA GLY A 344 5.05 20.04 7.28
C GLY A 344 4.61 20.40 8.69
N ALA A 345 5.60 20.67 9.51
CA ALA A 345 5.62 21.49 10.71
C ALA A 345 4.37 22.33 11.01
N GLY A 346 3.73 22.08 12.14
CA GLY A 346 2.72 22.93 12.73
C GLY A 346 2.20 22.32 14.03
N GLY A 347 2.90 22.50 15.15
CA GLY A 347 2.44 22.07 16.46
C GLY A 347 1.17 22.81 16.88
N GLY A 348 0.15 22.06 17.19
CA GLY A 348 -1.06 22.51 17.82
C GLY A 348 -1.88 21.28 18.18
N SER A 349 -1.96 20.98 19.48
CA SER A 349 -2.89 20.01 20.01
C SER A 349 -4.29 20.61 19.89
N GLU A 350 -4.92 20.47 18.72
CA GLU A 350 -6.33 20.81 18.56
C GLU A 350 -7.20 19.70 19.16
N ALA A 351 -8.19 20.11 19.91
CA ALA A 351 -9.29 19.25 20.35
C ALA A 351 -9.93 18.56 19.11
N PRO A 352 -10.50 17.35 19.24
CA PRO A 352 -11.11 16.65 18.11
C PRO A 352 -12.13 17.58 17.44
N SER A 353 -11.82 17.96 16.20
CA SER A 353 -12.71 18.80 15.39
C SER A 353 -14.03 18.07 15.20
N GLN A 354 -15.13 18.72 15.60
CA GLN A 354 -16.49 18.25 15.27
C GLN A 354 -16.61 18.25 13.75
N GLY A 355 -16.81 17.07 13.15
CA GLY A 355 -16.99 16.89 11.71
C GLY A 355 -16.15 15.75 11.12
N TRP A 356 -16.45 15.39 9.89
CA TRP A 356 -15.68 14.42 9.12
C TRP A 356 -14.42 15.08 8.56
N SER A 357 -13.31 14.32 8.41
CA SER A 357 -12.09 14.84 7.81
C SER A 357 -12.33 15.31 6.36
N THR A 358 -11.81 16.50 6.06
CA THR A 358 -11.79 17.09 4.71
C THR A 358 -10.50 16.78 3.94
N ASP A 359 -9.55 16.06 4.56
CA ASP A 359 -8.29 15.69 3.95
C ASP A 359 -8.52 14.82 2.71
N PRO A 360 -7.77 15.07 1.61
CA PRO A 360 -7.91 14.28 0.40
C PRO A 360 -7.49 12.82 0.62
N ILE A 361 -8.30 11.89 0.13
CA ILE A 361 -7.99 10.46 0.08
C ILE A 361 -7.28 10.17 -1.24
N ASP A 362 -6.01 9.81 -1.19
CA ASP A 362 -5.26 9.38 -2.37
C ASP A 362 -5.56 7.91 -2.69
N ALA A 363 -6.34 7.69 -3.74
CA ALA A 363 -6.67 6.37 -4.27
C ALA A 363 -5.94 6.05 -5.59
N SER A 364 -4.88 6.80 -5.95
CA SER A 364 -4.11 6.62 -7.19
C SER A 364 -3.47 5.23 -7.30
N MET A 365 -3.05 4.67 -6.18
CA MET A 365 -2.47 3.32 -6.08
C MET A 365 -3.38 2.21 -6.66
N LEU A 366 -4.69 2.40 -6.66
CA LEU A 366 -5.64 1.44 -7.25
C LEU A 366 -5.48 1.28 -8.77
N GLY A 367 -4.86 2.24 -9.45
CA GLY A 367 -4.58 2.20 -10.88
C GLY A 367 -3.26 1.55 -11.27
N LEU A 368 -2.37 1.30 -10.32
CA LEU A 368 -1.03 0.79 -10.58
C LEU A 368 -0.98 -0.73 -10.69
N VAL A 369 -1.94 -1.43 -10.08
CA VAL A 369 -1.94 -2.89 -9.94
C VAL A 369 -3.31 -3.44 -10.26
N ASP A 370 -3.35 -4.50 -11.08
CA ASP A 370 -4.52 -5.38 -11.23
C ASP A 370 -4.21 -6.76 -10.61
N GLY A 371 -5.24 -7.46 -10.15
CA GLY A 371 -5.07 -8.84 -9.68
C GLY A 371 -5.95 -9.24 -8.53
N GLN A 372 -5.54 -10.33 -7.84
CA GLN A 372 -6.28 -10.89 -6.73
C GLN A 372 -5.35 -11.31 -5.60
N ILE A 373 -5.64 -10.85 -4.39
CA ILE A 373 -4.94 -11.24 -3.17
C ILE A 373 -5.93 -11.89 -2.23
N SER A 374 -5.66 -13.12 -1.84
CA SER A 374 -6.42 -13.86 -0.83
C SER A 374 -5.61 -13.94 0.46
N LEU A 375 -6.23 -13.59 1.57
CA LEU A 375 -5.61 -13.54 2.89
C LEU A 375 -6.46 -14.35 3.89
N ASP A 376 -5.85 -15.33 4.54
CA ASP A 376 -6.46 -16.16 5.60
C ASP A 376 -5.64 -15.96 6.88
N VAL A 377 -6.21 -15.28 7.87
CA VAL A 377 -5.51 -14.87 9.10
C VAL A 377 -6.31 -15.22 10.34
N GLN A 378 -5.61 -15.45 11.45
CA GLN A 378 -6.23 -15.71 12.76
C GLN A 378 -6.70 -14.43 13.44
N GLY A 379 -6.24 -13.28 12.99
CA GLY A 379 -6.67 -11.97 13.45
C GLY A 379 -6.01 -10.85 12.66
N LEU A 380 -6.64 -9.68 12.68
CA LEU A 380 -6.09 -8.46 12.08
C LEU A 380 -6.43 -7.29 13.00
N LYS A 381 -5.41 -6.59 13.45
CA LYS A 381 -5.54 -5.40 14.29
C LYS A 381 -5.21 -4.16 13.48
N THR A 382 -6.12 -3.19 13.51
CA THR A 382 -5.87 -1.81 13.11
C THR A 382 -5.95 -0.90 14.34
N SER A 383 -5.74 0.39 14.22
CA SER A 383 -5.93 1.34 15.32
C SER A 383 -7.39 1.38 15.79
N SER A 384 -8.34 1.19 14.88
CA SER A 384 -9.76 1.38 15.12
C SER A 384 -10.54 0.09 15.29
N VAL A 385 -10.08 -1.03 14.72
CA VAL A 385 -10.86 -2.28 14.69
C VAL A 385 -9.93 -3.48 14.88
N THR A 386 -10.41 -4.46 15.66
CA THR A 386 -9.77 -5.77 15.76
C THR A 386 -10.69 -6.83 15.16
N LEU A 387 -10.23 -7.47 14.08
CA LEU A 387 -10.89 -8.62 13.48
C LEU A 387 -10.33 -9.91 14.10
N GLY A 388 -11.19 -10.87 14.40
CA GLY A 388 -10.79 -12.23 14.74
C GLY A 388 -10.41 -13.04 13.48
N PRO A 389 -10.54 -14.38 13.51
CA PRO A 389 -10.26 -15.21 12.34
C PRO A 389 -11.01 -14.70 11.11
N SER A 390 -10.25 -14.45 10.03
CA SER A 390 -10.77 -13.72 8.87
C SER A 390 -10.22 -14.31 7.57
N ARG A 391 -11.10 -14.47 6.60
CA ARG A 391 -10.74 -14.78 5.23
C ARG A 391 -11.19 -13.65 4.32
N LEU A 392 -10.23 -12.97 3.73
CA LEU A 392 -10.41 -11.78 2.91
C LEU A 392 -9.94 -12.07 1.48
N THR A 393 -10.65 -11.53 0.50
CA THR A 393 -10.21 -11.55 -0.90
C THR A 393 -10.29 -10.13 -1.45
N LEU A 394 -9.15 -9.58 -1.84
CA LEU A 394 -9.05 -8.30 -2.52
C LEU A 394 -8.88 -8.56 -4.02
N LYS A 395 -9.80 -8.09 -4.83
CA LYS A 395 -9.69 -8.08 -6.29
C LYS A 395 -9.58 -6.65 -6.79
N ILE A 396 -8.54 -6.35 -7.54
CA ILE A 396 -8.31 -5.02 -8.15
C ILE A 396 -8.35 -5.20 -9.67
N GLU A 397 -9.14 -4.39 -10.35
CA GLU A 397 -9.27 -4.42 -11.80
C GLU A 397 -9.56 -3.00 -12.32
N ARG A 398 -8.63 -2.43 -13.10
CA ARG A 398 -8.76 -1.09 -13.70
C ARG A 398 -9.20 -0.05 -12.67
N ALA A 399 -8.40 0.15 -11.63
CA ALA A 399 -8.63 1.08 -10.53
C ALA A 399 -9.93 0.87 -9.73
N ARG A 400 -10.50 -0.34 -9.75
CA ARG A 400 -11.62 -0.75 -8.93
C ARG A 400 -11.21 -1.92 -8.03
N ALA A 401 -11.18 -1.69 -6.73
CA ALA A 401 -10.92 -2.71 -5.72
C ALA A 401 -12.24 -3.23 -5.13
N VAL A 402 -12.35 -4.53 -4.99
CA VAL A 402 -13.43 -5.22 -4.29
C VAL A 402 -12.79 -6.06 -3.18
N LEU A 403 -13.08 -5.70 -1.94
CA LEU A 403 -12.68 -6.45 -0.76
C LEU A 403 -13.87 -7.28 -0.29
N SER A 404 -13.79 -8.59 -0.47
CA SER A 404 -14.81 -9.53 -0.03
C SER A 404 -14.45 -10.13 1.32
N PHE A 405 -15.37 -10.06 2.26
CA PHE A 405 -15.30 -10.69 3.58
C PHE A 405 -16.14 -11.97 3.56
N LEU A 406 -15.51 -13.12 3.71
CA LEU A 406 -16.19 -14.29 4.25
C LEU A 406 -16.42 -14.02 5.75
N PRO A 407 -17.33 -14.69 6.46
CA PRO A 407 -17.64 -14.28 7.82
C PRO A 407 -16.40 -14.01 8.67
N VAL A 408 -16.21 -12.74 9.04
CA VAL A 408 -15.13 -12.27 9.90
C VAL A 408 -15.69 -11.96 11.29
N GLN A 409 -14.95 -12.30 12.35
CA GLN A 409 -15.33 -11.98 13.71
C GLN A 409 -14.93 -10.55 14.06
N VAL A 410 -15.91 -9.73 14.45
CA VAL A 410 -15.70 -8.32 14.82
C VAL A 410 -16.77 -7.86 15.81
N PHE A 411 -16.41 -7.03 16.76
CA PHE A 411 -17.33 -6.47 17.77
C PHE A 411 -18.24 -7.51 18.42
N GLY A 412 -17.67 -8.65 18.85
CA GLY A 412 -18.41 -9.75 19.46
C GLY A 412 -19.26 -10.60 18.53
N GLY A 413 -19.51 -10.15 17.31
CA GLY A 413 -20.33 -10.83 16.31
C GLY A 413 -19.60 -11.18 15.03
N SER A 414 -20.33 -11.26 13.94
CA SER A 414 -19.77 -11.56 12.60
C SER A 414 -20.24 -10.57 11.54
N LEU A 415 -19.33 -10.29 10.61
CA LEU A 415 -19.55 -9.43 9.44
C LEU A 415 -19.20 -10.23 8.18
N GLN A 416 -20.02 -10.10 7.13
CA GLN A 416 -19.73 -10.63 5.79
C GLN A 416 -20.24 -9.69 4.71
N GLY A 417 -19.66 -9.77 3.52
CA GLY A 417 -20.09 -8.96 2.37
C GLY A 417 -18.92 -8.40 1.58
N ASP A 418 -19.18 -7.33 0.86
CA ASP A 418 -18.22 -6.68 -0.03
C ASP A 418 -18.11 -5.19 0.29
N LEU A 419 -16.86 -4.70 0.26
CA LEU A 419 -16.54 -3.28 0.20
C LEU A 419 -15.87 -2.99 -1.14
N ILE A 420 -16.24 -1.90 -1.77
CA ILE A 420 -15.79 -1.52 -3.09
C ILE A 420 -15.22 -0.10 -3.01
N ALA A 421 -13.99 0.08 -3.51
CA ALA A 421 -13.42 1.38 -3.81
C ALA A 421 -13.17 1.46 -5.32
N ASN A 422 -13.62 2.53 -5.96
CA ASN A 422 -13.46 2.71 -7.39
C ASN A 422 -12.97 4.13 -7.69
N ASN A 423 -11.85 4.23 -8.42
CA ASN A 423 -11.21 5.51 -8.76
C ASN A 423 -11.03 5.70 -10.27
N ARG A 424 -11.96 5.19 -11.07
CA ARG A 424 -11.90 5.35 -12.53
C ARG A 424 -12.21 6.77 -13.01
N ASN A 425 -13.17 7.43 -12.35
CA ASN A 425 -13.63 8.79 -12.66
C ASN A 425 -13.86 9.59 -11.37
N GLY A 426 -12.90 9.62 -10.47
CA GLY A 426 -13.02 10.09 -9.10
C GLY A 426 -13.38 8.96 -8.14
N LEU A 427 -13.12 9.20 -6.84
CA LEU A 427 -13.30 8.19 -5.81
C LEU A 427 -14.77 7.98 -5.48
N SER A 428 -15.21 6.73 -5.51
CA SER A 428 -16.47 6.28 -4.94
C SER A 428 -16.24 5.03 -4.08
N VAL A 429 -16.97 4.93 -3.00
CA VAL A 429 -16.95 3.79 -2.08
C VAL A 429 -18.35 3.22 -1.96
N ALA A 430 -18.47 1.90 -1.98
CA ALA A 430 -19.74 1.21 -1.85
C ALA A 430 -19.58 0.00 -0.94
N GLY A 431 -20.65 -0.44 -0.31
CA GLY A 431 -20.66 -1.64 0.49
C GLY A 431 -21.98 -2.36 0.44
N LYS A 432 -21.89 -3.69 0.55
CA LYS A 432 -23.04 -4.58 0.77
C LYS A 432 -22.64 -5.55 1.86
N LEU A 433 -23.13 -5.25 3.06
CA LEU A 433 -22.72 -5.90 4.29
C LEU A 433 -23.90 -6.59 4.95
N GLN A 434 -23.64 -7.74 5.57
CA GLN A 434 -24.54 -8.44 6.48
C GLN A 434 -23.79 -8.62 7.79
N PHE A 435 -24.43 -8.31 8.87
CA PHE A 435 -23.86 -8.43 10.21
C PHE A 435 -24.81 -9.18 11.15
N ALA A 436 -24.24 -9.93 12.07
CA ALA A 436 -25.00 -10.69 13.06
C ALA A 436 -24.31 -10.67 14.43
N ASN A 437 -25.10 -10.47 15.46
CA ASN A 437 -24.69 -10.43 16.87
C ASN A 437 -23.60 -9.39 17.16
N ILE A 438 -23.60 -8.26 16.41
CA ILE A 438 -22.64 -7.17 16.62
C ILE A 438 -22.98 -6.42 17.90
N GLU A 439 -22.04 -6.29 18.82
CA GLU A 439 -22.19 -5.45 20.02
C GLU A 439 -22.16 -3.95 19.65
N MET A 440 -23.33 -3.33 19.66
CA MET A 440 -23.53 -1.96 19.16
C MET A 440 -22.74 -0.92 19.94
N ARG A 441 -22.58 -1.08 21.25
CA ARG A 441 -21.78 -0.16 22.06
C ARG A 441 -20.32 -0.14 21.61
N GLU A 442 -19.74 -1.31 21.37
CA GLU A 442 -18.38 -1.43 20.91
C GLU A 442 -18.24 -0.90 19.48
N ALA A 443 -19.11 -1.33 18.56
CA ALA A 443 -19.07 -0.93 17.15
C ALA A 443 -19.25 0.58 16.99
N LEU A 444 -20.31 1.16 17.55
CA LEU A 444 -20.57 2.60 17.44
C LEU A 444 -19.56 3.43 18.22
N GLY A 445 -19.07 2.94 19.35
CA GLY A 445 -18.04 3.61 20.15
C GLY A 445 -16.73 3.75 19.36
N GLN A 446 -16.28 2.68 18.72
CA GLN A 446 -15.01 2.68 17.94
C GLN A 446 -15.17 3.39 16.59
N LEU A 447 -16.28 3.20 15.88
CA LEU A 447 -16.44 3.74 14.52
C LEU A 447 -16.98 5.18 14.48
N ALA A 448 -17.79 5.57 15.47
CA ALA A 448 -18.49 6.86 15.45
C ALA A 448 -18.34 7.68 16.75
N GLY A 449 -17.61 7.19 17.74
CA GLY A 449 -17.49 7.84 19.04
C GLY A 449 -18.79 7.87 19.84
N TYR A 450 -19.74 6.94 19.55
CA TYR A 450 -21.06 6.91 20.14
C TYR A 450 -21.29 5.62 20.94
N ASP A 451 -21.29 5.69 22.25
CA ASP A 451 -21.31 4.55 23.17
C ASP A 451 -22.62 4.38 23.97
N LYS A 452 -23.68 5.10 23.57
CA LYS A 452 -24.91 5.16 24.33
C LYS A 452 -25.89 4.01 24.04
N LEU A 453 -25.77 3.30 22.92
CA LEU A 453 -26.59 2.18 22.51
C LEU A 453 -25.89 0.86 22.85
N ASN A 454 -26.49 0.04 23.71
CA ASN A 454 -26.03 -1.30 24.05
C ASN A 454 -27.03 -2.35 23.58
N GLY A 455 -26.55 -3.46 23.06
CA GLY A 455 -27.32 -4.60 22.57
C GLY A 455 -26.66 -5.24 21.38
N GLU A 456 -26.97 -6.51 21.15
CA GLU A 456 -26.50 -7.24 19.98
C GLU A 456 -27.40 -6.95 18.78
N ALA A 457 -26.81 -6.55 17.67
CA ALA A 457 -27.50 -6.22 16.45
C ALA A 457 -27.25 -7.24 15.35
N LEU A 458 -28.29 -7.47 14.55
CA LEU A 458 -28.20 -8.12 13.25
C LEU A 458 -28.84 -7.24 12.18
N GLY A 459 -28.41 -7.40 10.93
CA GLY A 459 -28.99 -6.59 9.86
C GLY A 459 -28.18 -6.61 8.57
N THR A 460 -28.59 -5.71 7.68
CA THR A 460 -27.96 -5.48 6.38
C THR A 460 -27.70 -4.00 6.15
N LEU A 461 -26.66 -3.69 5.41
CA LEU A 461 -26.33 -2.34 5.00
C LEU A 461 -25.84 -2.35 3.55
N GLU A 462 -26.52 -1.60 2.69
CA GLU A 462 -26.05 -1.27 1.35
C GLU A 462 -25.83 0.23 1.26
N PHE A 463 -24.66 0.65 0.77
CA PHE A 463 -24.35 2.07 0.62
C PHE A 463 -23.47 2.38 -0.58
N LEU A 464 -23.54 3.61 -1.04
CA LEU A 464 -22.68 4.22 -2.04
C LEU A 464 -22.38 5.66 -1.61
N GLY A 465 -21.11 6.03 -1.53
CA GLY A 465 -20.66 7.39 -1.30
C GLY A 465 -19.68 7.82 -2.38
N VAL A 466 -19.70 9.08 -2.76
CA VAL A 466 -18.86 9.66 -3.81
C VAL A 466 -18.15 10.89 -3.26
N GLY A 467 -16.83 10.94 -3.40
CA GLY A 467 -16.03 12.09 -2.95
C GLY A 467 -14.59 11.72 -2.68
N ASN A 468 -13.73 12.72 -2.66
CA ASN A 468 -12.30 12.57 -2.43
C ASN A 468 -11.87 12.85 -0.96
N SER A 469 -12.82 12.98 -0.05
CA SER A 469 -12.59 13.10 1.40
C SER A 469 -13.70 12.39 2.16
N MET A 470 -13.48 12.09 3.43
CA MET A 470 -14.50 11.47 4.28
C MET A 470 -15.74 12.36 4.39
N ASP A 471 -15.58 13.68 4.51
CA ASP A 471 -16.71 14.62 4.55
C ASP A 471 -17.56 14.55 3.27
N GLN A 472 -16.93 14.55 2.09
CA GLN A 472 -17.64 14.43 0.82
C GLN A 472 -18.36 13.09 0.70
N ILE A 473 -17.71 11.99 1.05
CA ILE A 473 -18.30 10.65 1.03
C ILE A 473 -19.53 10.58 1.93
N MET A 474 -19.42 11.07 3.16
CA MET A 474 -20.52 11.02 4.13
C MET A 474 -21.69 11.93 3.75
N ARG A 475 -21.44 13.04 3.06
CA ARG A 475 -22.49 13.95 2.54
C ARG A 475 -23.18 13.44 1.29
N SER A 476 -22.54 12.58 0.53
CA SER A 476 -23.08 11.96 -0.70
C SER A 476 -23.62 10.55 -0.49
N LEU A 477 -23.75 10.11 0.78
CA LEU A 477 -24.05 8.72 1.09
C LEU A 477 -25.50 8.39 0.72
N ASP A 478 -25.66 7.48 -0.22
CA ASP A 478 -26.92 6.86 -0.61
C ASP A 478 -26.96 5.40 -0.18
N GLY A 479 -28.15 4.87 0.10
CA GLY A 479 -28.24 3.46 0.43
C GLY A 479 -29.50 3.08 1.20
N LYS A 480 -29.46 1.90 1.78
CA LYS A 480 -30.55 1.33 2.59
C LYS A 480 -30.03 0.25 3.51
N GLY A 481 -30.79 -0.05 4.52
CA GLY A 481 -30.49 -1.14 5.42
C GLY A 481 -31.63 -1.45 6.37
N ASN A 482 -31.40 -2.47 7.16
CA ASN A 482 -32.26 -2.81 8.27
C ASN A 482 -31.38 -3.20 9.46
N VAL A 483 -31.91 -2.99 10.64
CA VAL A 483 -31.28 -3.38 11.90
C VAL A 483 -32.30 -3.96 12.84
N GLU A 484 -31.95 -5.04 13.48
CA GLU A 484 -32.68 -5.63 14.58
C GLU A 484 -31.73 -5.78 15.78
N LEU A 485 -32.11 -5.24 16.92
CA LEU A 485 -31.43 -5.44 18.19
C LEU A 485 -32.24 -6.34 19.09
N GLY A 486 -31.58 -7.25 19.77
CA GLY A 486 -32.13 -8.01 20.85
C GLY A 486 -32.35 -7.15 22.12
N LYS A 487 -32.28 -7.79 23.29
CA LYS A 487 -32.33 -7.06 24.57
C LYS A 487 -31.14 -6.11 24.69
N GLY A 488 -31.44 -4.90 25.13
CA GLY A 488 -30.43 -3.89 25.29
C GLY A 488 -30.91 -2.68 26.10
N PHE A 489 -30.08 -1.66 26.09
CA PHE A 489 -30.42 -0.40 26.73
C PHE A 489 -29.78 0.79 26.03
N PHE A 490 -30.42 1.91 26.18
CA PHE A 490 -29.94 3.20 25.72
C PHE A 490 -29.65 4.09 26.93
N THR A 491 -28.44 4.63 27.04
CA THR A 491 -28.04 5.56 28.09
C THR A 491 -28.23 7.02 27.68
N GLY A 492 -28.56 7.89 28.62
CA GLY A 492 -28.71 9.33 28.37
C GLY A 492 -30.13 9.85 28.57
N PHE A 493 -31.13 9.00 28.47
CA PHE A 493 -32.49 9.35 28.87
C PHE A 493 -33.27 8.10 29.34
N ASP A 494 -34.19 8.32 30.28
CA ASP A 494 -35.13 7.30 30.72
C ASP A 494 -36.50 7.64 30.13
N LEU A 495 -36.94 6.85 29.15
CA LEU A 495 -38.19 7.05 28.46
C LEU A 495 -39.39 6.92 29.38
N GLN A 496 -39.27 6.08 30.42
CA GLN A 496 -40.29 5.88 31.41
C GLN A 496 -40.39 7.09 32.37
N ALA A 497 -39.25 7.64 32.77
CA ALA A 497 -39.18 8.85 33.60
C ALA A 497 -39.66 10.12 32.85
N ILE A 498 -39.44 10.23 31.53
CA ILE A 498 -39.95 11.35 30.73
C ILE A 498 -41.50 11.35 30.65
N MET A 499 -42.14 10.19 30.78
CA MET A 499 -43.60 10.09 30.83
C MET A 499 -44.17 10.42 32.23
N ASP A 500 -43.33 10.52 33.26
CA ASP A 500 -43.72 10.96 34.60
C ASP A 500 -43.57 12.50 34.67
N PRO A 501 -44.63 13.24 35.04
CA PRO A 501 -44.56 14.71 35.19
C PRO A 501 -43.49 15.21 36.18
N ASN A 502 -43.01 14.36 37.08
CA ASN A 502 -41.95 14.64 38.06
C ASN A 502 -40.59 14.00 37.65
N GLY A 503 -40.51 13.39 36.47
CA GLY A 503 -39.31 12.73 35.99
C GLY A 503 -38.17 13.70 35.65
N GLY A 504 -36.93 13.30 35.93
CA GLY A 504 -35.72 14.08 35.63
C GLY A 504 -35.12 13.79 34.27
N ASN A 505 -34.20 14.67 33.82
CA ASN A 505 -33.37 14.43 32.66
C ASN A 505 -32.26 13.41 33.00
N GLY A 506 -31.96 12.50 32.07
CA GLY A 506 -30.94 11.45 32.22
C GLY A 506 -31.58 10.08 32.55
N GLY A 507 -30.74 9.07 32.75
CA GLY A 507 -31.17 7.71 33.06
C GLY A 507 -30.90 6.70 31.95
N THR A 508 -31.63 5.59 31.95
CA THR A 508 -31.40 4.48 31.00
C THR A 508 -32.76 3.89 30.57
N THR A 509 -32.94 3.81 29.25
CA THR A 509 -34.10 3.13 28.67
C THR A 509 -33.74 1.69 28.34
N ILE A 510 -34.37 0.73 28.96
CA ILE A 510 -34.19 -0.71 28.71
C ILE A 510 -35.23 -1.18 27.71
N PHE A 511 -34.80 -1.87 26.64
CA PHE A 511 -35.68 -2.47 25.65
C PHE A 511 -35.49 -4.00 25.56
N GLU A 512 -36.55 -4.72 25.23
CA GLU A 512 -36.53 -6.18 24.98
C GLU A 512 -36.20 -6.49 23.53
N GLY A 513 -36.37 -5.53 22.63
CA GLY A 513 -36.02 -5.59 21.23
C GLY A 513 -36.29 -4.28 20.52
N LEU A 514 -35.53 -4.03 19.46
CA LEU A 514 -35.68 -2.88 18.59
C LEU A 514 -35.49 -3.32 17.14
N SER A 515 -36.35 -2.85 16.23
CA SER A 515 -36.21 -3.09 14.80
C SER A 515 -36.48 -1.82 14.01
N ALA A 516 -35.72 -1.62 12.93
CA ALA A 516 -35.89 -0.51 12.03
C ALA A 516 -35.38 -0.85 10.63
N SER A 517 -36.00 -0.29 9.60
CA SER A 517 -35.43 -0.18 8.27
C SER A 517 -35.14 1.29 7.97
N PHE A 518 -34.19 1.54 7.07
CA PHE A 518 -33.83 2.91 6.72
C PHE A 518 -33.38 3.02 5.26
N ALA A 519 -33.60 4.19 4.70
CA ALA A 519 -33.05 4.63 3.44
C ALA A 519 -32.13 5.83 3.66
N MET A 520 -31.06 5.90 2.87
CA MET A 520 -30.10 7.00 2.89
C MET A 520 -30.12 7.71 1.53
N ALA A 521 -30.16 9.02 1.55
CA ALA A 521 -30.03 9.86 0.37
C ALA A 521 -29.29 11.15 0.73
N ASP A 522 -28.29 11.51 -0.09
CA ASP A 522 -27.49 12.72 0.10
C ASP A 522 -26.99 12.88 1.55
N GLY A 523 -26.39 11.81 2.10
CA GLY A 523 -25.87 11.80 3.45
C GLY A 523 -26.91 11.91 4.57
N THR A 524 -28.18 11.71 4.26
CA THR A 524 -29.28 11.74 5.22
C THR A 524 -29.98 10.39 5.27
N LEU A 525 -29.94 9.75 6.43
CA LEU A 525 -30.71 8.55 6.72
C LEU A 525 -32.12 8.94 7.15
N ARG A 526 -33.13 8.28 6.60
CA ARG A 526 -34.56 8.40 6.98
C ARG A 526 -35.09 7.05 7.40
N ASN A 527 -35.92 7.09 8.44
CA ASN A 527 -36.61 5.93 8.98
C ASN A 527 -38.03 6.36 9.40
N ASP A 528 -39.00 5.49 9.20
CA ASP A 528 -40.42 5.71 9.52
C ASP A 528 -41.08 4.48 10.15
N ASP A 529 -40.31 3.43 10.42
CA ASP A 529 -40.85 2.13 10.90
C ASP A 529 -40.15 1.59 12.17
N LEU A 530 -39.37 2.44 12.87
CA LEU A 530 -38.70 1.98 14.08
C LEU A 530 -39.72 1.52 15.12
N ARG A 531 -39.51 0.34 15.65
CA ARG A 531 -40.29 -0.25 16.72
C ARG A 531 -39.39 -0.70 17.86
N ALA A 532 -39.70 -0.27 19.05
CA ALA A 532 -39.03 -0.73 20.25
C ALA A 532 -40.04 -1.35 21.22
N ALA A 533 -39.75 -2.57 21.65
CA ALA A 533 -40.50 -3.26 22.70
C ALA A 533 -39.79 -3.00 24.03
N LEU A 534 -40.48 -2.35 24.97
CA LEU A 534 -40.00 -2.15 26.33
C LEU A 534 -40.85 -3.01 27.28
N LYS A 535 -40.42 -3.19 28.53
CA LYS A 535 -41.08 -4.08 29.50
C LYS A 535 -42.54 -3.73 29.74
N VAL A 536 -42.90 -2.45 29.79
CA VAL A 536 -44.25 -1.95 30.15
C VAL A 536 -44.86 -1.04 29.08
N LEU A 537 -44.13 -0.74 27.98
CA LEU A 537 -44.60 0.11 26.91
C LEU A 537 -44.02 -0.33 25.58
N LYS A 538 -44.64 0.09 24.51
CA LYS A 538 -44.08 0.01 23.13
C LYS A 538 -43.72 1.41 22.68
N ALA A 539 -42.78 1.54 21.82
CA ALA A 539 -42.45 2.82 21.22
C ALA A 539 -42.23 2.67 19.72
N GLU A 540 -42.72 3.64 19.00
CA GLU A 540 -42.50 3.81 17.56
C GLU A 540 -41.60 5.03 17.35
N GLY A 541 -40.80 5.00 16.26
CA GLY A 541 -39.90 6.09 15.94
C GLY A 541 -39.90 6.41 14.48
N GLU A 542 -39.79 7.69 14.15
CA GLU A 542 -39.68 8.20 12.81
C GLU A 542 -38.79 9.45 12.77
N GLY A 543 -38.08 9.67 11.68
CA GLY A 543 -37.28 10.88 11.54
C GLY A 543 -36.10 10.75 10.58
N ARG A 544 -35.16 11.68 10.75
CA ARG A 544 -33.93 11.72 9.99
C ARG A 544 -32.70 11.76 10.88
N VAL A 545 -31.62 11.17 10.35
CA VAL A 545 -30.25 11.26 10.90
C VAL A 545 -29.35 11.77 9.79
N GLY A 546 -28.78 12.96 9.95
CA GLY A 546 -27.82 13.54 9.02
C GLY A 546 -26.44 12.95 9.20
N LEU A 547 -26.09 11.93 8.41
CA LEU A 547 -24.79 11.28 8.49
C LEU A 547 -23.65 12.24 8.10
N GLY A 548 -23.86 13.02 7.04
CA GLY A 548 -22.92 14.03 6.60
C GLY A 548 -22.81 15.23 7.54
N ALA A 549 -23.93 15.65 8.12
CA ALA A 549 -24.01 16.81 9.00
C ALA A 549 -23.76 16.49 10.48
N GLN A 550 -23.78 15.21 10.87
CA GLN A 550 -23.71 14.73 12.25
C GLN A 550 -24.81 15.33 13.13
N ASP A 551 -26.04 15.45 12.57
CA ASP A 551 -27.21 15.96 13.25
C ASP A 551 -28.38 14.97 13.20
N LEU A 552 -29.42 15.25 13.95
CA LEU A 552 -30.64 14.44 13.94
C LEU A 552 -31.89 15.30 14.19
N ASP A 553 -33.02 14.85 13.64
CA ASP A 553 -34.38 15.33 13.95
C ASP A 553 -35.28 14.10 13.94
N TYR A 554 -35.51 13.55 15.12
CA TYR A 554 -36.15 12.27 15.32
C TYR A 554 -37.25 12.38 16.34
N THR A 555 -38.38 11.73 16.07
CA THR A 555 -39.51 11.66 17.01
C THR A 555 -39.67 10.21 17.49
N PHE A 556 -39.69 10.04 18.78
CA PHE A 556 -39.88 8.77 19.43
C PHE A 556 -41.21 8.81 20.20
N THR A 557 -42.16 7.91 19.89
CA THR A 557 -43.48 7.94 20.44
C THR A 557 -43.76 6.71 21.33
N PRO A 558 -43.42 6.76 22.61
CA PRO A 558 -43.79 5.70 23.56
C PRO A 558 -45.31 5.70 23.79
N THR A 559 -45.89 4.51 23.88
CA THR A 559 -47.27 4.26 24.18
C THR A 559 -47.38 3.31 25.38
N ALA A 560 -47.98 3.77 26.46
CA ALA A 560 -48.20 2.99 27.66
C ALA A 560 -49.67 2.57 27.77
N PHE A 561 -49.95 1.48 28.49
CA PHE A 561 -51.28 0.97 28.76
C PHE A 561 -52.14 0.65 27.53
N ALA A 562 -51.49 0.42 26.36
CA ALA A 562 -52.21 -0.07 25.20
C ALA A 562 -52.72 -1.50 25.42
N SER A 563 -53.98 -1.76 25.13
CA SER A 563 -54.61 -3.09 25.19
C SER A 563 -55.45 -3.29 23.92
N GLU A 564 -55.99 -4.49 23.70
CA GLU A 564 -56.87 -4.75 22.55
C GLU A 564 -58.12 -3.84 22.53
N THR A 565 -58.48 -3.27 23.66
CA THR A 565 -59.65 -2.40 23.84
C THR A 565 -59.34 -0.92 24.11
N SER A 566 -58.06 -0.56 24.26
CA SER A 566 -57.59 0.81 24.57
C SER A 566 -56.38 1.20 23.75
N SER A 567 -56.43 2.37 23.12
CA SER A 567 -55.29 2.94 22.35
C SER A 567 -54.10 3.36 23.22
N GLY A 568 -54.22 3.32 24.56
CA GLY A 568 -53.15 3.73 25.47
C GLY A 568 -52.91 5.26 25.50
N VAL A 569 -51.90 5.65 26.27
CA VAL A 569 -51.42 7.05 26.34
C VAL A 569 -50.09 7.15 25.64
N SER A 570 -50.00 8.02 24.63
CA SER A 570 -48.79 8.27 23.83
C SER A 570 -48.25 9.67 24.10
N VAL A 571 -46.95 9.80 24.31
CA VAL A 571 -46.26 11.08 24.47
C VAL A 571 -45.11 11.14 23.50
N PRO A 572 -45.22 11.82 22.34
CA PRO A 572 -44.11 11.99 21.44
C PRO A 572 -42.93 12.71 22.12
N VAL A 573 -41.73 12.17 21.97
CA VAL A 573 -40.48 12.77 22.44
C VAL A 573 -39.66 13.16 21.20
N ARG A 574 -39.40 14.42 21.06
CA ARG A 574 -38.61 14.94 19.93
C ARG A 574 -37.17 15.10 20.35
N ILE A 575 -36.26 14.58 19.51
CA ILE A 575 -34.80 14.60 19.68
C ILE A 575 -34.19 15.36 18.51
N ARG A 576 -33.50 16.47 18.77
CA ARG A 576 -32.93 17.34 17.72
C ARG A 576 -31.53 17.82 18.06
N GLY A 577 -30.77 18.17 17.02
CA GLY A 577 -29.45 18.81 17.14
C GLY A 577 -28.30 17.87 16.82
N SER A 578 -27.13 18.14 17.39
CA SER A 578 -25.91 17.35 17.16
C SER A 578 -26.04 15.95 17.77
N TRP A 579 -25.44 14.94 17.13
CA TRP A 579 -25.34 13.58 17.69
C TRP A 579 -24.72 13.54 19.10
N PHE A 580 -23.79 14.47 19.36
CA PHE A 580 -23.02 14.47 20.61
C PHE A 580 -23.74 15.15 21.76
N ASP A 581 -24.63 16.10 21.44
CA ASP A 581 -25.42 16.86 22.44
C ASP A 581 -26.85 17.16 21.90
N PRO A 582 -27.71 16.12 21.77
CA PRO A 582 -29.07 16.29 21.26
C PRO A 582 -29.98 16.93 22.28
N GLU A 583 -30.82 17.85 21.83
CA GLU A 583 -31.93 18.40 22.65
C GLU A 583 -33.10 17.39 22.63
N ILE A 584 -33.52 16.94 23.82
CA ILE A 584 -34.62 15.98 24.02
C ILE A 584 -35.78 16.68 24.68
N LYS A 585 -36.92 16.76 24.00
CA LYS A 585 -38.13 17.42 24.52
C LYS A 585 -39.39 16.58 24.31
N PRO A 586 -40.21 16.33 25.37
CA PRO A 586 -41.53 15.74 25.18
C PRO A 586 -42.46 16.75 24.52
N ASP A 587 -43.29 16.30 23.57
CA ASP A 587 -44.35 17.07 22.96
C ASP A 587 -45.68 16.79 23.67
N LEU A 588 -45.98 17.61 24.64
CA LEU A 588 -47.20 17.49 25.44
C LEU A 588 -48.43 18.14 24.78
N SER A 589 -48.29 18.73 23.60
CA SER A 589 -49.39 19.44 22.94
C SER A 589 -50.59 18.54 22.69
N LYS A 590 -50.38 17.28 22.28
CA LYS A 590 -51.48 16.30 22.07
C LYS A 590 -52.18 15.83 23.33
N LEU A 591 -51.54 15.93 24.52
CA LEU A 591 -52.16 15.59 25.80
C LEU A 591 -52.95 16.75 26.38
N VAL A 592 -52.53 17.97 26.08
CA VAL A 592 -53.15 19.19 26.62
C VAL A 592 -54.29 19.66 25.70
N GLN A 593 -54.18 19.44 24.38
CA GLN A 593 -55.20 19.88 23.40
C GLN A 593 -56.61 19.39 23.73
N PRO A 594 -56.86 18.08 24.01
CA PRO A 594 -58.22 17.63 24.34
C PRO A 594 -58.77 18.26 25.60
N LYS A 595 -57.93 18.54 26.63
CA LYS A 595 -58.34 19.22 27.86
C LYS A 595 -58.56 20.71 27.63
N LEU A 596 -57.79 21.35 26.77
CA LEU A 596 -58.02 22.74 26.36
C LEU A 596 -59.30 22.87 25.54
N ASP A 597 -59.53 21.98 24.58
CA ASP A 597 -60.75 21.97 23.76
C ASP A 597 -61.98 21.72 24.62
N GLU A 598 -61.92 20.78 25.59
CA GLU A 598 -63.01 20.54 26.55
C GLU A 598 -63.22 21.74 27.48
N ALA A 599 -62.15 22.39 27.95
CA ALA A 599 -62.22 23.59 28.77
C ALA A 599 -62.77 24.78 27.99
N GLU A 600 -62.36 24.91 26.72
CA GLU A 600 -62.89 25.95 25.82
C GLU A 600 -64.36 25.72 25.50
N GLU A 601 -64.79 24.49 25.21
CA GLU A 601 -66.18 24.18 25.00
C GLU A 601 -67.04 24.38 26.28
N LYS A 602 -66.52 23.99 27.43
CA LYS A 602 -67.15 24.29 28.72
C LYS A 602 -67.25 25.79 29.00
N ALA A 603 -66.20 26.56 28.66
CA ALA A 603 -66.20 28.01 28.79
C ALA A 603 -67.20 28.64 27.82
N LYS A 604 -67.22 28.20 26.57
CA LYS A 604 -68.21 28.62 25.55
C LYS A 604 -69.65 28.31 25.99
N GLN A 605 -69.85 27.11 26.54
CA GLN A 605 -71.16 26.71 27.04
C GLN A 605 -71.60 27.57 28.27
N ALA A 606 -70.69 27.80 29.21
CA ALA A 606 -70.98 28.69 30.34
C ALA A 606 -71.27 30.13 29.94
N VAL A 607 -70.62 30.63 28.92
CA VAL A 607 -70.91 31.95 28.32
C VAL A 607 -72.26 31.94 27.60
N ARG A 608 -72.63 30.91 26.86
CA ARG A 608 -73.93 30.74 26.24
C ARG A 608 -75.08 30.64 27.30
N ASP A 609 -74.86 29.87 28.36
CA ASP A 609 -75.82 29.72 29.43
C ASP A 609 -76.07 31.07 30.13
N LYS A 610 -75.06 31.82 30.48
CA LYS A 610 -75.18 33.18 31.05
C LYS A 610 -75.86 34.16 30.10
N LEU A 611 -75.54 34.13 28.80
CA LEU A 611 -76.20 34.98 27.85
C LEU A 611 -77.68 34.62 27.65
N SER A 612 -78.03 33.31 27.69
CA SER A 612 -79.41 32.82 27.65
C SER A 612 -80.20 33.24 28.89
N GLU A 613 -79.56 33.23 30.05
CA GLU A 613 -80.18 33.69 31.31
C GLU A 613 -80.43 35.21 31.33
N GLU A 614 -79.44 36.01 30.86
CA GLU A 614 -79.56 37.48 30.74
C GLU A 614 -80.53 37.92 29.67
N LEU A 615 -80.57 37.21 28.52
CA LEU A 615 -81.43 37.57 27.37
C LEU A 615 -82.82 36.93 27.46
N GLY A 616 -83.04 35.94 28.41
CA GLY A 616 -84.32 35.28 28.61
C GLY A 616 -84.78 34.38 27.45
N VAL A 617 -83.84 34.01 26.54
CA VAL A 617 -84.11 33.15 25.40
C VAL A 617 -82.93 32.22 25.18
N PRO A 618 -83.09 30.97 24.69
CA PRO A 618 -82.00 30.08 24.39
C PRO A 618 -81.10 30.66 23.34
N VAL A 619 -79.78 30.65 23.58
CA VAL A 619 -78.73 31.14 22.67
C VAL A 619 -77.87 29.97 22.26
N GLU A 620 -78.04 29.49 21.03
CA GLU A 620 -77.18 28.42 20.43
C GLU A 620 -76.16 28.93 19.41
N THR A 621 -76.48 30.03 18.72
CA THR A 621 -75.60 30.57 17.68
C THR A 621 -75.36 32.10 17.85
N LYS A 622 -74.40 32.67 17.13
CA LYS A 622 -74.16 34.11 17.04
C LYS A 622 -75.38 34.87 16.50
N GLU A 623 -76.15 34.25 15.66
CA GLU A 623 -77.39 34.82 15.11
C GLU A 623 -78.45 34.94 16.16
N ASP A 624 -78.58 33.93 17.05
CA ASP A 624 -79.53 33.96 18.16
C ASP A 624 -79.21 35.11 19.13
N VAL A 625 -77.92 35.40 19.40
CA VAL A 625 -77.52 36.57 20.18
C VAL A 625 -77.95 37.87 19.54
N ASN A 626 -77.74 38.01 18.23
CA ASN A 626 -78.09 39.23 17.51
C ASN A 626 -79.62 39.41 17.44
N ASP A 627 -80.37 38.35 17.26
CA ASP A 627 -81.84 38.40 17.22
C ASP A 627 -82.46 38.65 18.61
N ALA A 628 -81.87 38.10 19.63
CA ALA A 628 -82.29 38.38 21.04
C ALA A 628 -81.98 39.83 21.44
N LEU A 629 -80.78 40.36 21.04
CA LEU A 629 -80.44 41.76 21.28
C LEU A 629 -81.33 42.70 20.47
N LYS A 630 -81.64 42.40 19.21
CA LYS A 630 -82.63 43.15 18.46
C LYS A 630 -83.98 43.21 19.07
N ARG A 631 -84.57 42.07 19.52
CA ARG A 631 -85.84 42.01 20.20
C ARG A 631 -85.83 42.83 21.51
N ARG A 632 -84.74 42.78 22.24
CA ARG A 632 -84.62 43.53 23.48
C ARG A 632 -84.52 45.05 23.23
N VAL A 633 -83.78 45.44 22.25
CA VAL A 633 -83.69 46.86 21.80
C VAL A 633 -85.02 47.34 21.27
N GLU A 634 -85.78 46.51 20.54
CA GLU A 634 -87.13 46.82 20.05
C GLU A 634 -88.13 46.88 21.21
N GLU A 635 -88.08 45.99 22.16
CA GLU A 635 -88.94 46.07 23.37
C GLU A 635 -88.63 47.28 24.23
N GLU A 636 -87.32 47.61 24.45
CA GLU A 636 -86.95 48.80 25.22
C GLU A 636 -87.29 50.11 24.49
N ALA A 637 -87.10 50.13 23.17
CA ALA A 637 -87.53 51.24 22.32
C ALA A 637 -89.07 51.39 22.31
N ARG A 638 -89.83 50.24 22.33
CA ARG A 638 -91.26 50.23 22.41
C ARG A 638 -91.73 50.68 23.81
N LYS A 639 -91.07 50.24 24.93
CA LYS A 639 -91.35 50.72 26.24
C LYS A 639 -91.06 52.22 26.44
N GLN A 640 -90.01 52.72 25.89
CA GLN A 640 -89.65 54.16 25.88
C GLN A 640 -90.68 54.98 25.00
N LEU A 641 -91.09 54.41 23.88
CA LEU A 641 -92.15 55.06 23.02
C LEU A 641 -93.49 55.10 23.74
N LEU A 642 -93.87 54.00 24.40
CA LEU A 642 -95.09 53.96 25.23
C LEU A 642 -95.03 54.88 26.43
N LYS A 643 -93.83 55.08 27.05
CA LYS A 643 -93.63 56.05 28.13
C LYS A 643 -93.66 57.51 27.65
N PHE A 644 -93.29 57.73 26.36
CA PHE A 644 -93.36 59.04 25.73
C PHE A 644 -94.76 59.43 25.20
N LEU A 645 -95.52 58.41 24.80
CA LEU A 645 -96.95 58.60 24.29
C LEU A 645 -97.97 58.56 25.40
N GLY A 646 -97.66 58.12 26.61
CA GLY A 646 -98.57 57.98 27.82
C GLY A 646 -98.31 59.04 28.90
N GLY A 647 -97.71 60.19 28.55
CA GLY A 647 -97.58 61.32 29.41
C GLY A 647 -98.87 62.10 29.50
N ASN A 648 -99.60 61.77 30.51
CA ASN A 648 -100.24 62.62 31.45
C ASN A 648 -100.47 61.89 32.76
#